data_2f261ec41a47b87209934f2559d638af
#
_entry.id   2f261ec41a47b87209934f2559d638af
#
_cell.length_a   1.000
_cell.length_b   1.000
_cell.length_c   1.000
_cell.angle_alpha   90.00
_cell.angle_beta   90.00
_cell.angle_gamma   90.00
#
_symmetry.space_group_name_H-M   'P 1'
#
loop_
_entity.id
_entity.type
_entity.pdbx_description
1 polymer ?
#
loop_
_entity_poly.entity_id
_entity_poly.type
_entity_poly.pdbx_seq_one_letter_code
_entity_poly.pdbx_strand_id
1 'polypeptide(L)'
;MKQSGWNKRAGALALAAALALGMSIPASAQKSNADRVSVPAVRAGAPVSPAGDDEPDKTETVTVKANPDGTARKITVETVLKQQEGETLLDRTDLRNIRNTAGEEEYTLAADGTLLWDNLGEDIHYKGESDAQLPVTVKISYTLDGQPITPEELAGKSGRVGIRFDYENHTEYTAKENGIGRTVQVPFLAFTALMLDEETFSDVQVTNGKKMSMDGQAVVLGYAFPGLEDSLRLNQYKPTEDVDLPDFVEVTAQVQNFELEFTATVVTNGLFRELEEDDLADAEDLANSMDELSDASKELVDGTGELLDGVKEFGDHLEEYTDGVKSLNEGAEQLADVTVQLAENMPQLAQAAALLHTGLDGLNTALAGMDAAPADEEALAAVRQAAEQLGQDAAALQTALETQQIRTEQWQQYAVQVQTYAEQAEGGVAAALQSLESAGLRAEDLNALAAGQAQKAIERALAAADLEEEQRTKLSQALGEALAGAVDLSTPIAAQQETLNEAAAKLSEVQQLQLPDLPEGEDQGETILALAGRMEQEVETLSGFAQTLGGMSETVAGLKTTLTQLTQLAAGVDEGTTALSQGVELLRQGADGLHQGTDALDEAGDVLCEAMDTLIEGVQALSDGVKTFDEDGIQELTKLAGEDLREVIRRVKAVKQADEAYANFGGLAEGQTGSVKFIIETDEIKQ
;
A
#
# COMPACT_ATOMS: atom_id res chain seq x y z
N MET A 1 10.31 8.14 23.12
CA MET A 1 10.07 9.59 23.19
C MET A 1 9.70 10.17 21.82
N LYS A 2 8.69 9.62 21.14
CA LYS A 2 8.18 10.14 19.84
C LYS A 2 6.64 10.11 19.72
N GLN A 3 5.91 9.83 20.80
CA GLN A 3 4.43 9.82 20.81
C GLN A 3 3.75 11.17 21.03
N SER A 4 4.49 12.25 21.36
CA SER A 4 3.86 13.55 21.67
C SER A 4 3.54 14.42 20.46
N GLY A 5 3.96 14.04 19.25
CA GLY A 5 3.74 14.81 18.03
C GLY A 5 2.44 14.47 17.29
N TRP A 6 1.94 13.27 17.47
CA TRP A 6 0.75 12.76 16.78
C TRP A 6 -0.54 13.23 17.44
N ASN A 7 -0.60 13.23 18.77
CA ASN A 7 -1.77 13.74 19.51
C ASN A 7 -2.03 15.24 19.26
N LYS A 8 -0.98 16.01 18.89
CA LYS A 8 -1.15 17.42 18.51
C LYS A 8 -1.71 17.60 17.10
N ARG A 9 -1.52 16.63 16.21
CA ARG A 9 -2.03 16.68 14.82
C ARG A 9 -3.45 16.13 14.73
N ALA A 10 -3.81 15.11 15.51
CA ALA A 10 -5.17 14.64 15.66
C ALA A 10 -6.07 15.70 16.33
N GLY A 11 -5.53 16.42 17.33
CA GLY A 11 -6.19 17.58 17.92
C GLY A 11 -6.40 18.75 16.95
N ALA A 12 -5.51 18.92 15.96
CA ALA A 12 -5.66 19.93 14.91
C ALA A 12 -6.73 19.55 13.87
N LEU A 13 -6.91 18.25 13.59
CA LEU A 13 -8.00 17.75 12.72
C LEU A 13 -9.36 17.80 13.42
N ALA A 14 -9.41 17.52 14.71
CA ALA A 14 -10.62 17.71 15.53
C ALA A 14 -10.96 19.21 15.68
N LEU A 15 -9.93 20.07 15.77
CA LEU A 15 -10.10 21.52 15.77
C LEU A 15 -10.53 22.04 14.37
N ALA A 16 -10.06 21.45 13.29
CA ALA A 16 -10.49 21.76 11.93
C ALA A 16 -11.94 21.34 11.68
N ALA A 17 -12.37 20.20 12.19
CA ALA A 17 -13.78 19.78 12.18
C ALA A 17 -14.67 20.70 13.03
N ALA A 18 -14.18 21.17 14.18
CA ALA A 18 -14.89 22.13 15.03
C ALA A 18 -14.88 23.56 14.45
N LEU A 19 -13.84 23.96 13.70
CA LEU A 19 -13.75 25.23 12.98
C LEU A 19 -14.56 25.19 11.67
N ALA A 20 -14.63 24.07 10.99
CA ALA A 20 -15.55 23.84 9.86
C ALA A 20 -17.02 23.91 10.29
N LEU A 21 -17.30 23.67 11.58
CA LEU A 21 -18.61 23.82 12.20
C LEU A 21 -18.90 25.27 12.69
N GLY A 22 -18.07 26.27 12.33
CA GLY A 22 -18.29 27.67 12.73
C GLY A 22 -18.19 27.93 14.24
N MET A 23 -17.77 26.94 15.05
CA MET A 23 -17.65 27.09 16.49
C MET A 23 -16.36 27.83 16.85
N SER A 24 -16.47 29.12 17.17
CA SER A 24 -15.42 29.86 17.87
C SER A 24 -15.26 29.30 19.28
N ILE A 25 -14.45 28.23 19.46
CA ILE A 25 -14.14 27.71 20.79
C ILE A 25 -13.35 28.79 21.55
N PRO A 26 -13.79 29.24 22.72
CA PRO A 26 -13.01 30.18 23.53
C PRO A 26 -11.69 29.52 23.94
N ALA A 27 -10.58 30.20 23.67
CA ALA A 27 -9.21 29.75 23.85
C ALA A 27 -8.85 29.48 25.31
N SER A 28 -9.37 28.41 25.92
CA SER A 28 -8.93 27.91 27.22
C SER A 28 -7.89 26.77 27.13
N ALA A 29 -7.54 26.29 25.92
CA ALA A 29 -6.58 25.22 25.69
C ALA A 29 -5.14 25.68 25.40
N GLN A 30 -4.81 26.98 25.45
CA GLN A 30 -3.44 27.46 25.27
C GLN A 30 -2.88 28.09 26.54
N LYS A 31 -2.12 27.30 27.29
CA LYS A 31 -1.11 27.85 28.23
C LYS A 31 0.10 28.29 27.41
N SER A 32 0.35 29.55 27.40
CA SER A 32 1.58 30.33 27.59
C SER A 32 1.82 31.46 26.57
N ASN A 33 2.05 32.61 27.17
CA ASN A 33 2.78 33.82 26.79
C ASN A 33 2.16 34.81 25.78
N ALA A 34 1.66 35.84 26.44
CA ALA A 34 1.86 37.29 26.18
C ALA A 34 2.09 37.72 24.69
N ASP A 35 1.06 38.34 24.09
CA ASP A 35 1.17 39.73 23.71
C ASP A 35 -0.23 40.33 23.46
N ARG A 36 -0.34 41.63 23.73
CA ARG A 36 -1.55 42.41 23.79
C ARG A 36 -2.25 42.44 22.42
N VAL A 37 -3.42 41.85 22.32
CA VAL A 37 -4.40 42.16 21.28
C VAL A 37 -5.59 42.83 21.94
N SER A 38 -5.85 44.08 21.56
CA SER A 38 -6.99 44.88 22.00
C SER A 38 -8.28 44.24 21.48
N VAL A 39 -9.09 43.70 22.37
CA VAL A 39 -10.45 43.22 22.08
C VAL A 39 -11.39 44.41 22.02
N PRO A 40 -12.21 44.59 20.95
CA PRO A 40 -13.24 45.61 20.92
C PRO A 40 -14.29 45.33 21.99
N ALA A 41 -14.70 46.40 22.68
CA ALA A 41 -15.69 46.36 23.76
C ALA A 41 -17.02 45.75 23.24
N VAL A 42 -17.39 44.59 23.77
CA VAL A 42 -18.73 44.02 23.58
C VAL A 42 -19.71 44.91 24.34
N ARG A 43 -20.52 45.68 23.62
CA ARG A 43 -21.71 46.33 24.23
C ARG A 43 -22.66 45.22 24.66
N ALA A 44 -22.96 45.19 25.96
CA ALA A 44 -24.06 44.37 26.48
C ALA A 44 -25.34 44.83 25.79
N GLY A 45 -26.00 43.92 25.10
CA GLY A 45 -27.33 44.15 24.53
C GLY A 45 -27.47 44.12 23.03
N ALA A 46 -26.66 43.36 22.30
CA ALA A 46 -27.03 42.98 20.93
C ALA A 46 -27.65 41.59 20.93
N PRO A 47 -28.90 41.40 20.51
CA PRO A 47 -29.44 40.07 20.24
C PRO A 47 -28.57 39.42 19.15
N VAL A 48 -28.26 38.11 19.30
CA VAL A 48 -27.79 37.31 18.18
C VAL A 48 -28.96 37.26 17.22
N SER A 49 -28.90 38.06 16.14
CA SER A 49 -29.87 37.96 15.04
C SER A 49 -29.57 36.71 14.25
N PRO A 50 -30.57 35.95 13.81
CA PRO A 50 -30.36 34.87 12.88
C PRO A 50 -29.73 35.45 11.62
N ALA A 51 -28.65 34.88 11.15
CA ALA A 51 -28.02 35.23 9.88
C ALA A 51 -28.86 34.66 8.74
N GLY A 52 -29.79 35.44 8.29
CA GLY A 52 -30.57 35.32 7.07
C GLY A 52 -31.17 36.69 6.82
N ASP A 53 -31.15 37.15 5.58
CA ASP A 53 -31.66 38.50 5.21
C ASP A 53 -33.16 38.69 5.48
N ASP A 54 -33.90 37.66 5.92
CA ASP A 54 -35.33 37.71 6.25
C ASP A 54 -35.52 37.61 7.76
N GLU A 55 -35.94 38.68 8.39
CA GLU A 55 -36.43 38.65 9.78
C GLU A 55 -37.63 37.70 9.91
N PRO A 56 -37.69 36.84 10.96
CA PRO A 56 -38.81 35.90 11.14
C PRO A 56 -40.14 36.62 11.29
N ASP A 57 -41.19 36.02 10.74
CA ASP A 57 -42.58 36.55 10.82
C ASP A 57 -43.03 36.70 12.26
N LYS A 58 -42.58 35.80 13.15
CA LYS A 58 -42.95 35.78 14.57
C LYS A 58 -41.70 35.62 15.45
N THR A 59 -41.52 36.54 16.39
CA THR A 59 -40.44 36.44 17.41
C THR A 59 -41.06 36.36 18.81
N GLU A 60 -40.62 35.36 19.58
CA GLU A 60 -41.08 35.14 20.95
C GLU A 60 -39.94 35.32 21.96
N THR A 61 -40.20 36.10 22.99
CA THR A 61 -39.37 36.21 24.17
C THR A 61 -40.09 35.63 25.38
N VAL A 62 -39.66 34.43 25.81
CA VAL A 62 -40.26 33.74 26.95
C VAL A 62 -39.51 34.10 28.21
N THR A 63 -40.17 34.88 29.09
CA THR A 63 -39.62 35.27 30.39
C THR A 63 -40.15 34.33 31.47
N VAL A 64 -39.24 33.66 32.15
CA VAL A 64 -39.52 32.71 33.24
C VAL A 64 -39.06 33.33 34.55
N LYS A 65 -40.01 33.60 35.46
CA LYS A 65 -39.68 33.94 36.85
C LYS A 65 -39.56 32.65 37.64
N ALA A 66 -38.39 32.43 38.25
CA ALA A 66 -38.04 31.21 38.93
C ALA A 66 -37.70 31.48 40.42
N ASN A 67 -37.83 30.47 41.24
CA ASN A 67 -37.28 30.45 42.60
C ASN A 67 -35.74 30.41 42.53
N PRO A 68 -35.04 30.72 43.65
CA PRO A 68 -33.59 30.64 43.70
C PRO A 68 -32.99 29.27 43.34
N ASP A 69 -33.76 28.18 43.50
CA ASP A 69 -33.39 26.81 43.08
C ASP A 69 -33.60 26.50 41.59
N GLY A 70 -34.05 27.50 40.79
CA GLY A 70 -34.35 27.36 39.35
C GLY A 70 -35.76 26.91 39.03
N THR A 71 -36.59 26.54 40.02
CA THR A 71 -37.96 26.08 39.79
C THR A 71 -38.85 27.22 39.23
N ALA A 72 -39.41 27.02 38.04
CA ALA A 72 -40.26 28.00 37.36
C ALA A 72 -41.55 28.26 38.15
N ARG A 73 -41.93 29.54 38.32
CA ARG A 73 -43.17 29.98 38.99
C ARG A 73 -44.15 30.59 38.02
N LYS A 74 -43.63 31.34 37.06
CA LYS A 74 -44.49 32.01 36.07
C LYS A 74 -43.76 32.13 34.76
N ILE A 75 -44.46 31.74 33.69
CA ILE A 75 -43.99 31.85 32.30
C ILE A 75 -44.84 32.90 31.58
N THR A 76 -44.20 33.90 31.01
CA THR A 76 -44.78 34.96 30.24
C THR A 76 -44.11 35.03 28.89
N VAL A 77 -44.90 35.05 27.81
CA VAL A 77 -44.41 35.13 26.44
C VAL A 77 -44.74 36.49 25.86
N GLU A 78 -43.76 37.21 25.45
CA GLU A 78 -43.86 38.43 24.64
C GLU A 78 -43.63 38.05 23.18
N THR A 79 -44.62 38.34 22.32
CA THR A 79 -44.64 38.02 20.92
C THR A 79 -44.65 39.28 20.07
N VAL A 80 -43.79 39.30 19.06
CA VAL A 80 -43.82 40.30 17.99
C VAL A 80 -44.16 39.60 16.69
N LEU A 81 -45.24 40.00 16.05
CA LEU A 81 -45.60 39.58 14.69
C LEU A 81 -45.24 40.68 13.74
N LYS A 82 -44.43 40.33 12.74
CA LYS A 82 -44.06 41.26 11.68
C LYS A 82 -45.23 41.60 10.81
N GLN A 83 -45.36 42.84 10.43
CA GLN A 83 -46.34 43.35 9.54
C GLN A 83 -46.31 42.63 8.18
N GLN A 84 -47.46 42.18 7.70
CA GLN A 84 -47.60 41.57 6.38
C GLN A 84 -48.67 42.31 5.57
N GLU A 85 -48.75 42.06 4.24
CA GLU A 85 -49.78 42.64 3.40
C GLU A 85 -51.15 42.02 3.70
N GLY A 86 -52.19 42.84 3.83
CA GLY A 86 -53.56 42.38 4.05
C GLY A 86 -54.33 43.22 5.09
N GLU A 87 -55.66 43.02 5.19
CA GLU A 87 -56.48 43.71 6.18
C GLU A 87 -56.44 43.02 7.56
N THR A 88 -56.01 41.75 7.60
CA THR A 88 -55.90 40.98 8.82
C THR A 88 -54.61 40.17 8.83
N LEU A 89 -54.06 39.94 10.02
CA LEU A 89 -52.86 39.13 10.23
C LEU A 89 -53.24 37.87 10.99
N LEU A 90 -52.92 36.70 10.39
CA LEU A 90 -53.19 35.40 10.98
C LEU A 90 -52.01 34.97 11.85
N ASP A 91 -52.33 34.57 13.09
CA ASP A 91 -51.38 33.92 13.99
C ASP A 91 -52.03 32.68 14.66
N ARG A 92 -51.21 31.87 15.28
CA ARG A 92 -51.66 30.77 16.14
C ARG A 92 -50.99 30.85 17.48
N THR A 93 -51.74 30.65 18.54
CA THR A 93 -51.18 30.68 19.88
C THR A 93 -51.86 29.73 20.84
N ASP A 94 -51.09 29.12 21.73
CA ASP A 94 -51.53 28.31 22.86
C ASP A 94 -51.48 29.11 24.18
N LEU A 95 -51.19 30.42 24.13
CA LEU A 95 -51.05 31.31 25.28
C LEU A 95 -52.44 31.68 25.87
N ARG A 96 -52.45 31.95 27.15
CA ARG A 96 -53.61 32.46 27.90
C ARG A 96 -53.41 33.90 28.29
N ASN A 97 -54.51 34.58 28.65
CA ASN A 97 -54.49 35.98 29.12
C ASN A 97 -53.79 36.93 28.13
N ILE A 98 -54.05 36.75 26.84
CA ILE A 98 -53.46 37.55 25.77
C ILE A 98 -53.81 39.00 25.91
N ARG A 99 -52.82 39.90 25.76
CA ARG A 99 -53.01 41.33 25.77
C ARG A 99 -52.09 41.97 24.73
N ASN A 100 -52.69 42.85 23.91
CA ASN A 100 -51.89 43.76 23.08
C ASN A 100 -51.09 44.68 24.00
N THR A 101 -49.77 44.87 23.74
CA THR A 101 -48.87 45.66 24.55
C THR A 101 -48.39 46.94 23.87
N ALA A 102 -48.62 47.06 22.53
CA ALA A 102 -48.34 48.28 21.75
C ALA A 102 -49.31 48.34 20.58
N GLY A 103 -49.94 49.50 20.35
CA GLY A 103 -50.92 49.71 19.28
C GLY A 103 -52.37 49.57 19.75
N GLU A 104 -53.29 49.69 18.80
CA GLU A 104 -54.75 49.68 19.00
C GLU A 104 -55.43 48.46 18.30
N GLU A 105 -54.61 47.50 17.76
CA GLU A 105 -55.09 46.30 17.03
C GLU A 105 -55.92 45.46 17.97
N GLU A 106 -57.14 45.15 17.50
CA GLU A 106 -58.01 44.17 18.15
C GLU A 106 -57.78 42.77 17.56
N TYR A 107 -58.10 41.73 18.28
CA TYR A 107 -57.98 40.36 17.81
C TYR A 107 -59.23 39.52 18.10
N THR A 108 -59.42 38.50 17.28
CA THR A 108 -60.39 37.46 17.53
C THR A 108 -59.66 36.14 17.75
N LEU A 109 -59.91 35.46 18.89
CA LEU A 109 -59.36 34.17 19.25
C LEU A 109 -60.35 33.06 18.98
N ALA A 110 -60.03 32.12 18.09
CA ALA A 110 -60.80 30.93 17.85
C ALA A 110 -60.48 29.81 18.86
N ALA A 111 -61.35 28.83 18.99
CA ALA A 111 -61.21 27.73 19.95
C ALA A 111 -60.03 26.80 19.64
N ASP A 112 -59.49 26.83 18.44
CA ASP A 112 -58.30 26.04 17.99
C ASP A 112 -56.96 26.78 18.21
N GLY A 113 -56.98 27.95 18.84
CA GLY A 113 -55.80 28.78 19.07
C GLY A 113 -55.49 29.73 17.94
N THR A 114 -56.30 29.79 16.89
CA THR A 114 -56.15 30.77 15.79
C THR A 114 -56.43 32.17 16.29
N LEU A 115 -55.51 33.08 16.11
CA LEU A 115 -55.64 34.51 16.35
C LEU A 115 -55.75 35.24 15.01
N LEU A 116 -56.79 36.04 14.88
CA LEU A 116 -56.95 36.95 13.74
C LEU A 116 -56.86 38.38 14.26
N TRP A 117 -55.82 39.07 13.92
CA TRP A 117 -55.52 40.44 14.29
C TRP A 117 -56.00 41.40 13.20
N ASP A 118 -56.53 42.55 13.60
CA ASP A 118 -56.70 43.70 12.69
C ASP A 118 -55.31 44.21 12.29
N ASN A 119 -55.03 44.31 11.02
CA ASN A 119 -53.72 44.79 10.53
C ASN A 119 -53.81 46.30 10.21
N LEU A 120 -53.25 47.11 11.14
CA LEU A 120 -53.23 48.56 11.03
C LEU A 120 -51.93 49.09 10.34
N GLY A 121 -51.02 48.20 9.91
CA GLY A 121 -49.83 48.53 9.17
C GLY A 121 -48.54 48.66 10.01
N GLU A 122 -48.62 48.23 11.26
CA GLU A 122 -47.47 48.18 12.17
C GLU A 122 -47.27 46.72 12.70
N ASP A 123 -46.09 46.41 13.24
CA ASP A 123 -45.81 45.15 13.90
C ASP A 123 -46.73 44.99 15.15
N ILE A 124 -47.31 43.80 15.33
CA ILE A 124 -48.19 43.53 16.45
C ILE A 124 -47.38 43.01 17.65
N HIS A 125 -47.53 43.67 18.78
CA HIS A 125 -46.85 43.28 20.01
C HIS A 125 -47.91 42.80 21.00
N TYR A 126 -47.82 41.54 21.40
CA TYR A 126 -48.72 41.04 22.43
C TYR A 126 -47.99 40.20 23.49
N LYS A 127 -48.66 39.97 24.61
CA LYS A 127 -48.12 39.21 25.74
C LYS A 127 -49.17 38.23 26.25
N GLY A 128 -48.73 37.01 26.56
CA GLY A 128 -49.57 35.98 27.12
C GLY A 128 -48.85 35.20 28.23
N GLU A 129 -49.60 34.31 28.88
CA GLU A 129 -49.06 33.41 29.92
C GLU A 129 -49.12 31.96 29.40
N SER A 130 -48.16 31.14 29.78
CA SER A 130 -48.08 29.73 29.43
C SER A 130 -47.86 28.88 30.69
N ASP A 131 -48.47 27.67 30.67
CA ASP A 131 -48.17 26.58 31.61
C ASP A 131 -47.46 25.42 30.91
N ALA A 132 -47.02 25.60 29.67
CA ALA A 132 -46.28 24.56 28.95
C ALA A 132 -44.96 24.26 29.61
N GLN A 133 -44.51 23.04 29.47
CA GLN A 133 -43.17 22.64 29.90
C GLN A 133 -42.10 23.40 29.12
N LEU A 134 -41.12 23.94 29.81
CA LEU A 134 -39.96 24.59 29.19
C LEU A 134 -39.13 23.55 28.43
N PRO A 135 -38.59 23.90 27.28
CA PRO A 135 -37.69 22.99 26.52
C PRO A 135 -36.37 22.73 27.25
N VAL A 136 -35.92 23.72 28.02
CA VAL A 136 -34.74 23.61 28.88
C VAL A 136 -35.12 24.12 30.27
N THR A 137 -34.82 23.31 31.27
CA THR A 137 -34.96 23.70 32.70
C THR A 137 -33.58 23.86 33.32
N VAL A 138 -33.50 24.69 34.33
CA VAL A 138 -32.30 24.87 35.13
C VAL A 138 -32.56 24.45 36.57
N LYS A 139 -31.67 23.69 37.17
CA LYS A 139 -31.62 23.37 38.58
C LYS A 139 -30.43 24.06 39.19
N ILE A 140 -30.67 24.94 40.15
CA ILE A 140 -29.60 25.68 40.83
C ILE A 140 -29.37 25.05 42.20
N SER A 141 -28.13 24.63 42.45
CA SER A 141 -27.73 24.04 43.71
C SER A 141 -26.63 24.87 44.35
N TYR A 142 -26.67 24.91 45.70
CA TYR A 142 -25.75 25.71 46.47
C TYR A 142 -24.94 24.84 47.45
N THR A 143 -23.71 25.23 47.68
CA THR A 143 -22.86 24.61 48.72
C THR A 143 -22.20 25.67 49.56
N LEU A 144 -22.03 25.37 50.84
CA LEU A 144 -21.20 26.17 51.79
C LEU A 144 -20.10 25.26 52.35
N ASP A 145 -18.85 25.66 52.17
CA ASP A 145 -17.65 24.87 52.51
C ASP A 145 -17.70 23.43 51.99
N GLY A 146 -18.28 23.26 50.79
CA GLY A 146 -18.42 21.97 50.09
C GLY A 146 -19.59 21.11 50.59
N GLN A 147 -20.44 21.60 51.47
CA GLN A 147 -21.65 20.91 51.94
C GLN A 147 -22.90 21.51 51.29
N PRO A 148 -23.84 20.70 50.79
CA PRO A 148 -25.08 21.20 50.23
C PRO A 148 -25.87 22.01 51.24
N ILE A 149 -26.45 23.12 50.77
CA ILE A 149 -27.25 24.06 51.62
C ILE A 149 -28.40 24.62 50.76
N THR A 150 -29.53 24.94 51.39
CA THR A 150 -30.63 25.61 50.69
C THR A 150 -30.38 27.12 50.54
N PRO A 151 -30.94 27.77 49.51
CA PRO A 151 -30.77 29.23 49.31
C PRO A 151 -31.18 30.05 50.56
N GLU A 152 -32.28 29.66 51.20
CA GLU A 152 -32.79 30.34 52.39
C GLU A 152 -31.86 30.21 53.62
N GLU A 153 -31.23 29.03 53.77
CA GLU A 153 -30.25 28.78 54.82
C GLU A 153 -28.91 29.45 54.55
N LEU A 154 -28.58 29.65 53.27
CA LEU A 154 -27.31 30.27 52.82
C LEU A 154 -27.32 31.79 53.02
N ALA A 155 -28.50 32.45 53.01
CA ALA A 155 -28.63 33.88 53.18
C ALA A 155 -27.90 34.35 54.46
N GLY A 156 -27.02 35.36 54.35
CA GLY A 156 -26.24 35.94 55.46
C GLY A 156 -25.06 35.07 55.94
N LYS A 157 -24.80 33.87 55.33
CA LYS A 157 -23.67 33.03 55.73
C LYS A 157 -22.38 33.54 55.12
N SER A 158 -21.28 33.12 55.75
CA SER A 158 -19.93 33.39 55.25
C SER A 158 -19.15 32.08 55.14
N GLY A 159 -18.34 31.94 54.10
CA GLY A 159 -17.55 30.74 53.82
C GLY A 159 -17.27 30.62 52.34
N ARG A 160 -16.77 29.45 51.91
CA ARG A 160 -16.60 29.15 50.48
C ARG A 160 -17.96 28.65 49.91
N VAL A 161 -18.52 29.46 49.06
CA VAL A 161 -19.82 29.17 48.43
C VAL A 161 -19.58 28.62 47.01
N GLY A 162 -20.31 27.56 46.64
CA GLY A 162 -20.48 27.09 45.30
C GLY A 162 -21.93 27.29 44.83
N ILE A 163 -22.11 27.79 43.61
CA ILE A 163 -23.41 27.94 42.93
C ILE A 163 -23.29 27.19 41.63
N ARG A 164 -24.08 26.14 41.46
CA ARG A 164 -24.05 25.30 40.30
C ARG A 164 -25.41 25.31 39.56
N PHE A 165 -25.36 25.57 38.28
CA PHE A 165 -26.48 25.59 37.39
C PHE A 165 -26.40 24.35 36.49
N ASP A 166 -27.24 23.36 36.73
CA ASP A 166 -27.39 22.17 35.91
C ASP A 166 -28.56 22.37 34.94
N TYR A 167 -28.33 22.21 33.70
CA TYR A 167 -29.35 22.40 32.63
C TYR A 167 -29.82 21.05 32.07
N GLU A 168 -31.13 20.89 31.94
CA GLU A 168 -31.74 19.68 31.37
C GLU A 168 -32.60 20.06 30.17
N ASN A 169 -32.29 19.43 29.03
CA ASN A 169 -33.03 19.59 27.77
C ASN A 169 -34.11 18.50 27.66
N HIS A 170 -35.37 18.94 27.54
CA HIS A 170 -36.55 18.04 27.47
C HIS A 170 -37.09 17.84 26.08
N THR A 171 -36.41 18.34 25.05
CA THR A 171 -36.86 18.20 23.67
C THR A 171 -36.42 16.87 23.08
N GLU A 172 -37.29 16.32 22.23
CA GLU A 172 -36.99 15.17 21.39
C GLU A 172 -37.40 15.46 19.94
N TYR A 173 -36.47 15.28 19.03
CA TYR A 173 -36.71 15.40 17.60
C TYR A 173 -36.19 14.17 16.89
N THR A 174 -36.99 13.61 15.99
CA THR A 174 -36.56 12.47 15.16
C THR A 174 -36.28 12.93 13.74
N ALA A 175 -35.03 13.15 13.41
CA ALA A 175 -34.58 13.42 12.07
C ALA A 175 -34.71 12.14 11.22
N LYS A 176 -35.08 12.27 9.96
CA LYS A 176 -35.19 11.16 9.01
C LYS A 176 -34.22 11.37 7.86
N GLU A 177 -33.26 10.51 7.75
CA GLU A 177 -32.32 10.48 6.64
C GLU A 177 -32.34 9.09 6.00
N ASN A 178 -32.63 9.01 4.71
CA ASN A 178 -32.68 7.74 3.95
C ASN A 178 -33.57 6.63 4.60
N GLY A 179 -34.63 7.03 5.29
CA GLY A 179 -35.54 6.10 5.96
C GLY A 179 -35.12 5.64 7.35
N ILE A 180 -33.97 6.09 7.84
CA ILE A 180 -33.45 5.82 9.19
C ILE A 180 -33.79 7.01 10.08
N GLY A 181 -34.52 6.77 11.18
CA GLY A 181 -34.82 7.80 12.19
C GLY A 181 -33.70 7.92 13.22
N ARG A 182 -33.25 9.16 13.48
CA ARG A 182 -32.31 9.48 14.56
C ARG A 182 -32.99 10.42 15.54
N THR A 183 -33.09 10.04 16.80
CA THR A 183 -33.61 10.91 17.85
C THR A 183 -32.45 11.74 18.41
N VAL A 184 -32.63 13.05 18.37
CA VAL A 184 -31.73 14.06 18.91
C VAL A 184 -32.51 15.11 19.68
N GLN A 185 -31.85 15.90 20.47
CA GLN A 185 -32.47 17.05 21.14
C GLN A 185 -32.22 18.32 20.33
N VAL A 186 -33.08 19.31 20.46
CA VAL A 186 -32.86 20.64 19.90
C VAL A 186 -31.60 21.26 20.52
N PRO A 187 -30.66 21.78 19.72
CA PRO A 187 -29.39 22.28 20.25
C PRO A 187 -29.58 23.67 20.89
N PHE A 188 -29.87 23.67 22.18
CA PHE A 188 -29.92 24.93 22.90
C PHE A 188 -28.56 25.33 23.45
N LEU A 189 -28.31 26.64 23.47
CA LEU A 189 -27.20 27.29 24.12
C LEU A 189 -27.73 28.09 25.29
N ALA A 190 -27.27 27.82 26.51
CA ALA A 190 -27.59 28.54 27.71
C ALA A 190 -26.44 29.47 28.11
N PHE A 191 -26.74 30.76 28.21
CA PHE A 191 -25.84 31.78 28.76
C PHE A 191 -26.31 32.23 30.13
N THR A 192 -25.52 32.01 31.15
CA THR A 192 -25.83 32.43 32.52
C THR A 192 -25.00 33.64 32.93
N ALA A 193 -25.68 34.65 33.41
CA ALA A 193 -25.07 35.88 33.94
C ALA A 193 -25.37 36.03 35.43
N LEU A 194 -24.34 36.32 36.20
CA LEU A 194 -24.43 36.74 37.62
C LEU A 194 -23.65 38.02 37.82
N MET A 195 -24.18 38.89 38.63
CA MET A 195 -23.49 40.10 39.13
C MET A 195 -23.20 39.90 40.61
N LEU A 196 -21.93 39.86 40.94
CA LEU A 196 -21.47 39.59 42.34
C LEU A 196 -20.70 40.80 42.81
N ASP A 197 -21.11 41.34 43.94
CA ASP A 197 -20.42 42.45 44.59
C ASP A 197 -19.03 42.01 45.08
N GLU A 198 -17.94 42.63 44.60
CA GLU A 198 -16.57 42.30 44.96
C GLU A 198 -16.21 42.58 46.42
N GLU A 199 -17.01 43.40 47.15
CA GLU A 199 -16.87 43.56 48.61
C GLU A 199 -17.37 42.30 49.33
N THR A 200 -18.41 41.65 48.83
CA THR A 200 -19.03 40.44 49.37
C THR A 200 -18.39 39.16 48.86
N PHE A 201 -18.08 39.10 47.54
CA PHE A 201 -17.54 37.93 46.84
C PHE A 201 -16.08 38.14 46.45
N SER A 202 -15.19 37.36 47.00
CA SER A 202 -13.76 37.33 46.65
C SER A 202 -13.35 35.97 46.12
N ASP A 203 -12.20 35.87 45.43
CA ASP A 203 -11.68 34.63 44.84
C ASP A 203 -12.73 33.90 43.95
N VAL A 204 -13.45 34.65 43.14
CA VAL A 204 -14.47 34.12 42.23
C VAL A 204 -13.82 33.31 41.11
N GLN A 205 -14.17 32.04 41.03
CA GLN A 205 -13.75 31.10 39.95
C GLN A 205 -14.99 30.60 39.22
N VAL A 206 -14.87 30.40 37.94
CA VAL A 206 -15.98 29.98 37.08
C VAL A 206 -15.55 28.75 36.26
N THR A 207 -16.33 27.70 36.33
CA THR A 207 -16.25 26.54 35.42
C THR A 207 -17.24 26.75 34.28
N ASN A 208 -16.79 26.51 33.05
CA ASN A 208 -17.57 26.72 31.83
C ASN A 208 -18.03 28.19 31.67
N GLY A 209 -17.10 29.13 31.87
CA GLY A 209 -17.39 30.53 31.76
C GLY A 209 -16.20 31.44 32.00
N LYS A 210 -16.48 32.74 32.11
CA LYS A 210 -15.49 33.81 32.38
C LYS A 210 -16.00 34.77 33.43
N LYS A 211 -15.06 35.29 34.27
CA LYS A 211 -15.28 36.42 35.15
C LYS A 211 -14.71 37.68 34.51
N MET A 212 -15.44 38.77 34.57
CA MET A 212 -15.00 40.12 34.24
C MET A 212 -15.27 41.03 35.46
N SER A 213 -14.36 41.91 35.82
CA SER A 213 -14.58 42.90 36.86
C SER A 213 -14.94 44.24 36.22
N MET A 214 -16.04 44.85 36.66
CA MET A 214 -16.53 46.11 36.16
C MET A 214 -17.18 46.92 37.28
N ASP A 215 -16.64 48.10 37.58
CA ASP A 215 -17.18 49.05 38.55
C ASP A 215 -17.43 48.48 40.00
N GLY A 216 -16.52 47.60 40.47
CA GLY A 216 -16.64 46.97 41.77
C GLY A 216 -17.55 45.74 41.81
N GLN A 217 -18.01 45.29 40.67
CA GLN A 217 -18.81 44.09 40.47
C GLN A 217 -18.03 43.04 39.70
N ALA A 218 -18.08 41.80 40.11
CA ALA A 218 -17.67 40.68 39.33
C ALA A 218 -18.83 40.18 38.46
N VAL A 219 -18.77 40.45 37.18
CA VAL A 219 -19.71 39.91 36.21
C VAL A 219 -19.23 38.53 35.78
N VAL A 220 -20.00 37.51 36.07
CA VAL A 220 -19.77 36.12 35.65
C VAL A 220 -20.63 35.85 34.44
N LEU A 221 -20.01 35.32 33.38
CA LEU A 221 -20.71 34.81 32.18
C LEU A 221 -20.35 33.35 32.02
N GLY A 222 -21.34 32.48 32.19
CA GLY A 222 -21.23 31.04 31.96
C GLY A 222 -21.94 30.62 30.69
N TYR A 223 -21.56 29.48 30.10
CA TYR A 223 -22.22 28.88 28.98
C TYR A 223 -22.38 27.37 29.17
N ALA A 224 -23.46 26.81 28.58
CA ALA A 224 -23.74 25.39 28.58
C ALA A 224 -24.51 24.99 27.29
N PHE A 225 -24.38 23.73 26.91
CA PHE A 225 -25.04 23.13 25.75
C PHE A 225 -25.91 21.95 26.19
N PRO A 226 -27.07 22.19 26.78
CA PRO A 226 -27.91 21.14 27.37
C PRO A 226 -28.29 20.05 26.35
N GLY A 227 -27.86 18.80 26.57
CA GLY A 227 -28.19 17.63 25.76
C GLY A 227 -27.53 17.56 24.41
N LEU A 228 -26.65 18.50 24.08
CA LEU A 228 -25.96 18.49 22.79
C LEU A 228 -24.91 17.37 22.72
N GLU A 229 -24.20 17.09 23.81
CA GLU A 229 -23.28 15.95 23.88
C GLU A 229 -23.98 14.62 23.66
N ASP A 230 -25.15 14.40 24.29
CA ASP A 230 -25.96 13.19 24.10
C ASP A 230 -26.47 13.05 22.66
N SER A 231 -26.79 14.17 22.00
CA SER A 231 -27.25 14.19 20.61
C SER A 231 -26.14 13.92 19.63
N LEU A 232 -24.97 14.53 19.79
CA LEU A 232 -23.81 14.39 18.91
C LEU A 232 -22.96 13.16 19.26
N ARG A 233 -22.90 12.76 20.55
CA ARG A 233 -22.11 11.65 21.08
C ARG A 233 -20.61 11.77 20.72
N LEU A 234 -20.08 12.96 20.77
CA LEU A 234 -18.70 13.26 20.32
C LEU A 234 -17.65 12.45 21.05
N ASN A 235 -17.88 12.11 22.31
CA ASN A 235 -17.01 11.29 23.15
C ASN A 235 -16.91 9.81 22.72
N GLN A 236 -17.77 9.35 21.80
CA GLN A 236 -17.77 7.99 21.28
C GLN A 236 -16.91 7.84 20.01
N TYR A 237 -16.49 8.97 19.43
CA TYR A 237 -15.77 9.01 18.16
C TYR A 237 -14.38 9.63 18.36
N LYS A 238 -13.35 8.91 17.93
CA LYS A 238 -11.96 9.33 18.10
C LYS A 238 -11.64 10.74 17.56
N PRO A 239 -12.17 11.19 16.42
CA PRO A 239 -11.90 12.55 15.92
C PRO A 239 -12.37 13.65 16.87
N THR A 240 -13.38 13.38 17.71
CA THR A 240 -14.10 14.36 18.53
C THR A 240 -14.09 14.05 20.01
N GLU A 241 -13.38 12.99 20.48
CA GLU A 241 -13.40 12.52 21.87
C GLU A 241 -12.92 13.57 22.90
N ASP A 242 -12.11 14.55 22.45
CA ASP A 242 -11.58 15.64 23.28
C ASP A 242 -12.47 16.90 23.28
N VAL A 243 -13.59 16.88 22.56
CA VAL A 243 -14.55 18.00 22.52
C VAL A 243 -15.48 17.91 23.72
N ASP A 244 -15.43 18.90 24.61
CA ASP A 244 -16.28 18.99 25.80
C ASP A 244 -17.42 19.99 25.57
N LEU A 245 -18.66 19.50 25.63
CA LEU A 245 -19.88 20.29 25.48
C LEU A 245 -20.60 20.30 26.87
N PRO A 246 -20.26 21.24 27.77
CA PRO A 246 -20.80 21.22 29.12
C PRO A 246 -22.30 21.47 29.16
N ASP A 247 -23.00 20.79 30.08
CA ASP A 247 -24.41 20.98 30.39
C ASP A 247 -24.65 21.74 31.67
N PHE A 248 -23.59 22.28 32.30
CA PHE A 248 -23.61 23.02 33.55
C PHE A 248 -22.68 24.23 33.56
N VAL A 249 -22.99 25.16 34.49
CA VAL A 249 -22.09 26.26 34.88
C VAL A 249 -21.89 26.19 36.38
N GLU A 250 -20.67 26.36 36.88
CA GLU A 250 -20.39 26.39 38.30
C GLU A 250 -19.55 27.63 38.66
N VAL A 251 -19.97 28.32 39.69
CA VAL A 251 -19.29 29.48 40.25
C VAL A 251 -18.90 29.18 41.69
N THR A 252 -17.64 29.34 42.03
CA THR A 252 -17.18 29.23 43.41
C THR A 252 -16.55 30.54 43.87
N ALA A 253 -16.84 30.96 45.10
CA ALA A 253 -16.29 32.19 45.65
C ALA A 253 -16.10 32.08 47.16
N GLN A 254 -15.20 32.89 47.69
CA GLN A 254 -15.14 33.16 49.15
C GLN A 254 -16.09 34.32 49.44
N VAL A 255 -17.06 34.11 50.29
CA VAL A 255 -18.17 35.05 50.53
C VAL A 255 -18.22 35.47 51.99
N GLN A 256 -18.57 36.74 52.18
CA GLN A 256 -18.91 37.32 53.54
C GLN A 256 -20.33 37.85 53.47
N ASN A 257 -21.23 37.33 54.33
CA ASN A 257 -22.64 37.74 54.44
C ASN A 257 -23.35 37.53 53.04
N PHE A 258 -23.52 36.28 52.62
CA PHE A 258 -24.04 35.91 51.30
C PHE A 258 -25.38 36.58 51.00
N GLU A 259 -25.42 37.39 49.98
CA GLU A 259 -26.62 37.96 49.35
C GLU A 259 -26.47 37.86 47.82
N LEU A 260 -27.53 37.47 47.12
CA LEU A 260 -27.51 37.38 45.66
C LEU A 260 -28.79 38.07 45.14
N GLU A 261 -28.61 39.14 44.36
CA GLU A 261 -29.76 39.95 43.90
C GLU A 261 -30.60 39.19 42.88
N PHE A 262 -29.98 38.60 41.89
CA PHE A 262 -30.63 37.75 40.91
C PHE A 262 -29.62 36.98 40.07
N THR A 263 -30.07 35.93 39.37
CA THR A 263 -29.36 35.34 38.28
C THR A 263 -30.22 35.38 37.03
N ALA A 264 -29.59 35.51 35.89
CA ALA A 264 -30.27 35.49 34.60
C ALA A 264 -29.64 34.46 33.67
N THR A 265 -30.44 33.58 33.12
CA THR A 265 -30.02 32.64 32.06
C THR A 265 -30.81 32.93 30.81
N VAL A 266 -30.11 33.15 29.70
CA VAL A 266 -30.69 33.24 28.36
C VAL A 266 -30.47 31.90 27.68
N VAL A 267 -31.57 31.28 27.23
CA VAL A 267 -31.51 30.04 26.45
C VAL A 267 -32.02 30.32 25.05
N THR A 268 -31.26 29.96 24.06
CA THR A 268 -31.57 30.18 22.64
C THR A 268 -31.14 28.96 21.81
N ASN A 269 -31.81 28.77 20.68
CA ASN A 269 -31.38 27.86 19.61
C ASN A 269 -30.96 28.66 18.38
N GLY A 270 -30.59 28.00 17.29
CA GLY A 270 -30.18 28.64 16.02
C GLY A 270 -28.68 28.47 15.74
N LEU A 271 -27.94 27.87 16.65
CA LEU A 271 -26.49 27.68 16.51
C LEU A 271 -26.12 26.89 15.24
N PHE A 272 -26.93 25.90 14.87
CA PHE A 272 -26.70 25.00 13.75
C PHE A 272 -27.38 25.45 12.45
N ARG A 273 -28.21 26.50 12.47
CA ARG A 273 -28.85 27.04 11.26
C ARG A 273 -27.88 27.71 10.33
N GLU A 274 -26.80 28.29 10.86
CA GLU A 274 -25.74 28.96 10.11
C GLU A 274 -24.77 28.00 9.39
N LEU A 275 -24.83 26.70 9.71
CA LEU A 275 -24.03 25.69 8.98
C LEU A 275 -24.55 25.56 7.56
N GLU A 276 -23.66 25.84 6.59
CA GLU A 276 -23.99 25.64 5.17
C GLU A 276 -24.03 24.15 4.82
N GLU A 277 -24.88 23.76 3.87
CA GLU A 277 -24.91 22.36 3.39
C GLU A 277 -23.59 21.99 2.69
N ASP A 278 -22.93 22.95 2.08
CA ASP A 278 -21.63 22.75 1.41
C ASP A 278 -20.54 22.35 2.39
N ASP A 279 -20.49 22.93 3.61
CA ASP A 279 -19.53 22.55 4.65
C ASP A 279 -19.67 21.07 5.09
N LEU A 280 -20.91 20.61 5.16
CA LEU A 280 -21.22 19.21 5.50
C LEU A 280 -20.94 18.25 4.34
N ALA A 281 -21.09 18.70 3.10
CA ALA A 281 -20.77 17.96 1.89
C ALA A 281 -19.23 17.77 1.76
N ASP A 282 -18.46 18.81 2.01
CA ASP A 282 -16.99 18.75 1.99
C ASP A 282 -16.44 17.73 3.01
N ALA A 283 -17.05 17.69 4.21
CA ALA A 283 -16.68 16.70 5.23
C ALA A 283 -17.07 15.27 4.82
N GLU A 284 -18.18 15.08 4.10
CA GLU A 284 -18.62 13.79 3.56
C GLU A 284 -17.70 13.31 2.42
N ASP A 285 -17.25 14.24 1.55
CA ASP A 285 -16.28 13.97 0.49
C ASP A 285 -14.92 13.57 1.06
N LEU A 286 -14.50 14.16 2.17
CA LEU A 286 -13.29 13.73 2.89
C LEU A 286 -13.43 12.28 3.38
N ALA A 287 -14.56 11.93 3.98
CA ALA A 287 -14.79 10.56 4.45
C ALA A 287 -14.81 9.54 3.28
N ASN A 288 -15.38 9.91 2.12
CA ASN A 288 -15.38 9.07 0.92
C ASN A 288 -13.95 8.91 0.35
N SER A 289 -13.14 9.97 0.37
CA SER A 289 -11.74 9.92 -0.06
C SER A 289 -10.89 9.01 0.82
N MET A 290 -11.21 8.89 2.11
CA MET A 290 -10.55 7.95 3.02
C MET A 290 -10.88 6.49 2.69
N ASP A 291 -12.13 6.19 2.27
CA ASP A 291 -12.47 4.83 1.81
C ASP A 291 -11.75 4.49 0.50
N GLU A 292 -11.73 5.42 -0.47
CA GLU A 292 -10.95 5.24 -1.71
C GLU A 292 -9.47 4.97 -1.43
N LEU A 293 -8.89 5.67 -0.45
CA LEU A 293 -7.51 5.45 -0.03
C LEU A 293 -7.32 4.07 0.63
N SER A 294 -8.28 3.63 1.45
CA SER A 294 -8.26 2.30 2.05
C SER A 294 -8.32 1.19 1.00
N ASP A 295 -9.18 1.34 -0.01
CA ASP A 295 -9.32 0.35 -1.08
C ASP A 295 -8.07 0.31 -1.96
N ALA A 296 -7.50 1.48 -2.31
CA ALA A 296 -6.24 1.56 -3.04
C ALA A 296 -5.06 0.95 -2.25
N SER A 297 -5.04 1.10 -0.92
CA SER A 297 -4.02 0.48 -0.06
C SER A 297 -4.12 -1.04 -0.07
N LYS A 298 -5.34 -1.60 -0.04
CA LYS A 298 -5.56 -3.06 -0.15
C LYS A 298 -5.12 -3.60 -1.50
N GLU A 299 -5.48 -2.90 -2.61
CA GLU A 299 -5.01 -3.27 -3.94
C GLU A 299 -3.48 -3.26 -4.03
N LEU A 300 -2.81 -2.33 -3.34
CA LEU A 300 -1.36 -2.29 -3.26
C LEU A 300 -0.78 -3.48 -2.47
N VAL A 301 -1.41 -3.87 -1.35
CA VAL A 301 -1.03 -5.07 -0.57
C VAL A 301 -1.15 -6.33 -1.43
N ASP A 302 -2.29 -6.51 -2.09
CA ASP A 302 -2.54 -7.67 -2.95
C ASP A 302 -1.54 -7.72 -4.12
N GLY A 303 -1.32 -6.59 -4.79
CA GLY A 303 -0.38 -6.49 -5.89
C GLY A 303 1.08 -6.77 -5.51
N THR A 304 1.52 -6.30 -4.34
CA THR A 304 2.87 -6.63 -3.84
C THR A 304 3.00 -8.10 -3.45
N GLY A 305 1.92 -8.73 -2.98
CA GLY A 305 1.85 -10.18 -2.77
C GLY A 305 2.01 -10.96 -4.08
N GLU A 306 1.26 -10.61 -5.12
CA GLU A 306 1.37 -11.22 -6.45
C GLU A 306 2.77 -11.01 -7.08
N LEU A 307 3.37 -9.83 -6.86
CA LEU A 307 4.75 -9.59 -7.31
C LEU A 307 5.73 -10.52 -6.61
N LEU A 308 5.61 -10.69 -5.29
CA LEU A 308 6.46 -11.59 -4.52
C LEU A 308 6.36 -13.04 -5.01
N ASP A 309 5.15 -13.50 -5.29
CA ASP A 309 4.92 -14.85 -5.83
C ASP A 309 5.55 -15.00 -7.23
N GLY A 310 5.39 -14.00 -8.10
CA GLY A 310 6.01 -14.00 -9.42
C GLY A 310 7.54 -13.97 -9.39
N VAL A 311 8.14 -13.24 -8.44
CA VAL A 311 9.59 -13.21 -8.27
C VAL A 311 10.12 -14.54 -7.69
N LYS A 312 9.37 -15.21 -6.82
CA LYS A 312 9.72 -16.57 -6.34
C LYS A 312 9.65 -17.60 -7.46
N GLU A 313 8.57 -17.58 -8.28
CA GLU A 313 8.45 -18.45 -9.45
C GLU A 313 9.63 -18.25 -10.43
N PHE A 314 10.05 -17.00 -10.60
CA PHE A 314 11.26 -16.70 -11.37
C PHE A 314 12.52 -17.32 -10.75
N GLY A 315 12.66 -17.26 -9.41
CA GLY A 315 13.75 -17.90 -8.68
C GLY A 315 13.81 -19.42 -8.92
N ASP A 316 12.68 -20.11 -8.85
CA ASP A 316 12.57 -21.54 -9.10
C ASP A 316 13.04 -21.90 -10.54
N HIS A 317 12.64 -21.12 -11.55
CA HIS A 317 13.09 -21.31 -12.93
C HIS A 317 14.58 -21.00 -13.13
N LEU A 318 15.11 -20.07 -12.36
CA LEU A 318 16.54 -19.74 -12.38
C LEU A 318 17.37 -20.88 -11.78
N GLU A 319 16.89 -21.52 -10.72
CA GLU A 319 17.53 -22.71 -10.13
C GLU A 319 17.54 -23.87 -11.17
N GLU A 320 16.42 -24.11 -11.86
CA GLU A 320 16.35 -25.09 -12.94
C GLU A 320 17.34 -24.79 -14.08
N TYR A 321 17.49 -23.53 -14.46
CA TYR A 321 18.50 -23.08 -15.43
C TYR A 321 19.92 -23.37 -14.95
N THR A 322 20.28 -23.00 -13.72
CA THR A 322 21.63 -23.20 -13.20
C THR A 322 21.99 -24.68 -13.05
N ASP A 323 21.04 -25.52 -12.66
CA ASP A 323 21.22 -26.98 -12.63
C ASP A 323 21.45 -27.56 -14.04
N GLY A 324 20.73 -27.03 -15.03
CA GLY A 324 20.95 -27.35 -16.46
C GLY A 324 22.35 -26.94 -16.93
N VAL A 325 22.80 -25.75 -16.55
CA VAL A 325 24.15 -25.26 -16.90
C VAL A 325 25.25 -26.09 -16.21
N LYS A 326 25.09 -26.47 -14.94
CA LYS A 326 26.01 -27.36 -14.24
C LYS A 326 26.14 -28.71 -14.94
N SER A 327 25.00 -29.29 -15.32
CA SER A 327 24.98 -30.55 -16.06
C SER A 327 25.66 -30.41 -17.44
N LEU A 328 25.45 -29.28 -18.10
CA LEU A 328 26.12 -28.95 -19.37
C LEU A 328 27.62 -28.81 -19.19
N ASN A 329 28.07 -28.16 -18.13
CA ASN A 329 29.52 -28.01 -17.84
C ASN A 329 30.18 -29.35 -17.52
N GLU A 330 29.56 -30.20 -16.70
CA GLU A 330 30.03 -31.57 -16.42
C GLU A 330 30.13 -32.40 -17.72
N GLY A 331 29.14 -32.27 -18.61
CA GLY A 331 29.15 -32.94 -19.89
C GLY A 331 30.26 -32.43 -20.83
N ALA A 332 30.52 -31.12 -20.82
CA ALA A 332 31.59 -30.50 -21.60
C ALA A 332 32.97 -30.91 -21.10
N GLU A 333 33.17 -30.99 -19.78
CA GLU A 333 34.41 -31.51 -19.20
C GLU A 333 34.68 -32.98 -19.61
N GLN A 334 33.67 -33.85 -19.51
CA GLN A 334 33.80 -35.24 -19.97
C GLN A 334 34.09 -35.35 -21.44
N LEU A 335 33.48 -34.50 -22.26
CA LEU A 335 33.78 -34.44 -23.70
C LEU A 335 35.22 -34.00 -23.96
N ALA A 336 35.73 -32.99 -23.24
CA ALA A 336 37.09 -32.54 -23.34
C ALA A 336 38.09 -33.66 -22.93
N ASP A 337 37.83 -34.36 -21.84
CA ASP A 337 38.64 -35.48 -21.37
C ASP A 337 38.72 -36.63 -22.42
N VAL A 338 37.60 -37.00 -23.04
CA VAL A 338 37.58 -38.04 -24.07
C VAL A 338 38.32 -37.60 -25.32
N THR A 339 38.20 -36.31 -25.71
CA THR A 339 38.96 -35.80 -26.88
C THR A 339 40.47 -35.79 -26.63
N VAL A 340 40.90 -35.47 -25.40
CA VAL A 340 42.35 -35.59 -24.99
C VAL A 340 42.82 -37.04 -25.12
N GLN A 341 42.05 -38.00 -24.57
CA GLN A 341 42.36 -39.42 -24.69
C GLN A 341 42.35 -39.91 -26.12
N LEU A 342 41.48 -39.40 -26.97
CA LEU A 342 41.43 -39.68 -28.40
C LEU A 342 42.71 -39.18 -29.08
N ALA A 343 43.14 -37.94 -28.78
CA ALA A 343 44.38 -37.36 -29.29
C ALA A 343 45.65 -38.11 -28.82
N GLU A 344 45.70 -38.55 -27.55
CA GLU A 344 46.84 -39.33 -27.00
C GLU A 344 47.05 -40.68 -27.68
N ASN A 345 45.99 -41.29 -28.24
CA ASN A 345 46.10 -42.55 -28.94
C ASN A 345 46.51 -42.41 -30.45
N MET A 346 46.37 -41.21 -31.00
CA MET A 346 46.73 -40.96 -32.43
C MET A 346 48.20 -41.31 -32.74
N PRO A 347 49.20 -40.98 -31.92
CA PRO A 347 50.58 -41.37 -32.18
C PRO A 347 50.79 -42.89 -32.24
N GLN A 348 50.03 -43.66 -31.43
CA GLN A 348 50.11 -45.14 -31.44
C GLN A 348 49.56 -45.70 -32.74
N LEU A 349 48.44 -45.16 -33.21
CA LEU A 349 47.84 -45.51 -34.47
C LEU A 349 48.76 -45.18 -35.65
N ALA A 350 49.33 -43.95 -35.65
CA ALA A 350 50.29 -43.52 -36.67
C ALA A 350 51.57 -44.39 -36.65
N GLN A 351 52.04 -44.78 -35.48
CA GLN A 351 53.21 -45.69 -35.35
C GLN A 351 52.90 -47.07 -35.88
N ALA A 352 51.71 -47.64 -35.58
CA ALA A 352 51.31 -48.93 -36.10
C ALA A 352 51.19 -48.90 -37.63
N ALA A 353 50.61 -47.85 -38.23
CA ALA A 353 50.54 -47.64 -39.66
C ALA A 353 51.92 -47.55 -40.32
N ALA A 354 52.87 -46.81 -39.69
CA ALA A 354 54.23 -46.69 -40.19
C ALA A 354 55.03 -48.02 -40.11
N LEU A 355 54.82 -48.83 -39.06
CA LEU A 355 55.42 -50.15 -38.90
C LEU A 355 54.88 -51.10 -40.03
N LEU A 356 53.58 -51.04 -40.29
CA LEU A 356 52.94 -51.79 -41.37
C LEU A 356 53.59 -51.43 -42.73
N HIS A 357 53.74 -50.13 -43.00
CA HIS A 357 54.37 -49.66 -44.22
C HIS A 357 55.83 -50.15 -44.34
N THR A 358 56.58 -50.06 -43.25
CA THR A 358 57.96 -50.56 -43.20
C THR A 358 58.06 -52.08 -43.43
N GLY A 359 57.10 -52.81 -42.82
CA GLY A 359 57.01 -54.26 -43.00
C GLY A 359 56.75 -54.66 -44.49
N LEU A 360 55.83 -53.89 -45.12
CA LEU A 360 55.54 -54.10 -46.57
C LEU A 360 56.77 -53.77 -47.43
N ASP A 361 57.51 -52.72 -47.17
CA ASP A 361 58.74 -52.39 -47.90
C ASP A 361 59.81 -53.45 -47.69
N GLY A 362 59.93 -53.99 -46.47
CA GLY A 362 60.80 -55.09 -46.18
C GLY A 362 60.46 -56.36 -47.00
N LEU A 363 59.20 -56.68 -47.02
CA LEU A 363 58.70 -57.83 -47.85
C LEU A 363 58.91 -57.59 -49.32
N ASN A 364 58.65 -56.39 -49.82
CA ASN A 364 58.88 -56.02 -51.20
C ASN A 364 60.39 -56.16 -51.57
N THR A 365 61.26 -55.73 -50.67
CA THR A 365 62.71 -55.82 -50.86
C THR A 365 63.17 -57.32 -50.90
N ALA A 366 62.62 -58.12 -49.96
CA ALA A 366 62.93 -59.56 -49.91
C ALA A 366 62.46 -60.31 -51.18
N LEU A 367 61.28 -59.98 -51.71
CA LEU A 367 60.75 -60.52 -52.94
C LEU A 367 61.55 -60.05 -54.20
N ALA A 368 62.03 -58.84 -54.23
CA ALA A 368 62.87 -58.34 -55.28
C ALA A 368 64.21 -59.08 -55.32
N GLY A 369 64.75 -59.45 -54.14
CA GLY A 369 65.91 -60.30 -54.02
C GLY A 369 65.74 -61.72 -54.62
N MET A 370 64.51 -62.26 -54.62
CA MET A 370 64.20 -63.57 -55.21
C MET A 370 64.18 -63.56 -56.73
N ASP A 371 63.89 -62.44 -57.40
CA ASP A 371 63.94 -62.29 -58.84
C ASP A 371 65.40 -62.39 -59.36
N ALA A 372 66.37 -62.08 -58.54
CA ALA A 372 67.77 -62.07 -58.92
C ALA A 372 68.50 -63.42 -58.73
N ALA A 373 68.00 -64.33 -57.87
CA ALA A 373 68.58 -65.64 -57.57
C ALA A 373 67.49 -66.68 -57.25
N PRO A 374 67.17 -67.65 -58.15
CA PRO A 374 66.15 -68.61 -57.94
C PRO A 374 66.49 -69.58 -56.78
N ALA A 375 65.62 -69.65 -55.71
CA ALA A 375 65.56 -70.64 -54.65
C ALA A 375 66.73 -70.66 -53.66
N ASP A 376 67.21 -69.52 -53.24
CA ASP A 376 68.11 -69.40 -52.05
C ASP A 376 67.32 -69.51 -50.77
N GLU A 377 67.68 -70.44 -49.90
CA GLU A 377 67.01 -70.72 -48.59
C GLU A 377 67.07 -69.52 -47.68
N GLU A 378 68.09 -68.63 -47.80
CA GLU A 378 68.23 -67.36 -47.06
C GLU A 378 67.21 -66.31 -47.54
N ALA A 379 66.93 -66.17 -48.80
CA ALA A 379 65.95 -65.28 -49.35
C ALA A 379 64.49 -65.72 -48.92
N LEU A 380 64.24 -67.03 -48.89
CA LEU A 380 62.97 -67.58 -48.39
C LEU A 380 62.76 -67.32 -46.95
N ALA A 381 63.80 -67.45 -46.12
CA ALA A 381 63.74 -67.11 -44.69
C ALA A 381 63.48 -65.66 -44.48
N ALA A 382 64.08 -64.74 -45.27
CA ALA A 382 63.84 -63.31 -45.17
C ALA A 382 62.36 -62.96 -45.51
N VAL A 383 61.78 -63.56 -46.53
CA VAL A 383 60.37 -63.35 -46.87
C VAL A 383 59.43 -63.86 -45.82
N ARG A 384 59.72 -65.03 -45.20
CA ARG A 384 58.91 -65.52 -44.07
C ARG A 384 58.99 -64.60 -42.83
N GLN A 385 60.17 -64.16 -42.53
CA GLN A 385 60.36 -63.26 -41.41
C GLN A 385 59.68 -61.93 -41.65
N ALA A 386 59.77 -61.36 -42.80
CA ALA A 386 59.09 -60.13 -43.20
C ALA A 386 57.54 -60.30 -43.18
N ALA A 387 57.01 -61.45 -43.67
CA ALA A 387 55.60 -61.72 -43.58
C ALA A 387 55.04 -61.93 -42.15
N GLU A 388 55.81 -62.60 -41.30
CA GLU A 388 55.48 -62.74 -39.90
C GLU A 388 55.47 -61.39 -39.20
N GLN A 389 56.43 -60.52 -39.44
CA GLN A 389 56.49 -59.18 -38.88
C GLN A 389 55.31 -58.32 -39.39
N LEU A 390 55.00 -58.40 -40.66
CA LEU A 390 53.83 -57.68 -41.22
C LEU A 390 52.52 -58.13 -40.60
N GLY A 391 52.37 -59.44 -40.25
CA GLY A 391 51.20 -59.94 -39.50
C GLY A 391 51.09 -59.32 -38.14
N GLN A 392 52.20 -59.19 -37.43
CA GLN A 392 52.23 -58.55 -36.13
C GLN A 392 51.89 -57.06 -36.22
N ASP A 393 52.42 -56.36 -37.21
CA ASP A 393 52.20 -54.94 -37.43
C ASP A 393 50.73 -54.68 -37.83
N ALA A 394 50.09 -55.57 -38.65
CA ALA A 394 48.68 -55.50 -39.02
C ALA A 394 47.77 -55.70 -37.80
N ALA A 395 48.07 -56.68 -36.96
CA ALA A 395 47.31 -56.93 -35.70
C ALA A 395 47.43 -55.75 -34.75
N ALA A 396 48.62 -55.13 -34.63
CA ALA A 396 48.80 -53.95 -33.81
C ALA A 396 47.98 -52.77 -34.31
N LEU A 397 47.92 -52.54 -35.64
CA LEU A 397 47.11 -51.53 -36.24
C LEU A 397 45.61 -51.77 -36.00
N GLN A 398 45.11 -53.00 -36.17
CA GLN A 398 43.74 -53.36 -35.88
C GLN A 398 43.34 -53.04 -34.43
N THR A 399 44.17 -53.43 -33.48
CA THR A 399 43.94 -53.13 -32.05
C THR A 399 43.89 -51.62 -31.76
N ALA A 400 44.79 -50.86 -32.39
CA ALA A 400 44.82 -49.41 -32.25
C ALA A 400 43.53 -48.76 -32.82
N LEU A 401 43.09 -49.21 -33.99
CA LEU A 401 41.82 -48.72 -34.62
C LEU A 401 40.59 -49.08 -33.80
N GLU A 402 40.47 -50.31 -33.29
CA GLU A 402 39.34 -50.72 -32.43
C GLU A 402 39.27 -49.82 -31.16
N THR A 403 40.42 -49.53 -30.55
CA THR A 403 40.52 -48.63 -29.40
C THR A 403 40.03 -47.20 -29.74
N GLN A 404 40.41 -46.74 -30.92
CA GLN A 404 40.01 -45.42 -31.41
C GLN A 404 38.50 -45.34 -31.73
N GLN A 405 37.95 -46.37 -32.31
CA GLN A 405 36.50 -46.44 -32.60
C GLN A 405 35.67 -46.37 -31.32
N ILE A 406 36.02 -47.11 -30.26
CA ILE A 406 35.32 -47.07 -28.96
C ILE A 406 35.31 -45.67 -28.40
N ARG A 407 36.46 -44.94 -28.50
CA ARG A 407 36.55 -43.56 -28.01
C ARG A 407 35.78 -42.58 -28.83
N THR A 408 35.69 -42.78 -30.13
CA THR A 408 34.87 -41.97 -31.03
C THR A 408 33.37 -42.15 -30.73
N GLU A 409 32.91 -43.37 -30.45
CA GLU A 409 31.52 -43.64 -30.02
C GLU A 409 31.22 -42.96 -28.67
N GLN A 410 32.14 -43.02 -27.71
CA GLN A 410 32.00 -42.28 -26.44
C GLN A 410 31.88 -40.78 -26.64
N TRP A 411 32.71 -40.19 -27.51
CA TRP A 411 32.63 -38.78 -27.85
C TRP A 411 31.27 -38.40 -28.43
N GLN A 412 30.74 -39.16 -29.36
CA GLN A 412 29.42 -38.95 -29.95
C GLN A 412 28.31 -38.97 -28.89
N GLN A 413 28.42 -39.92 -27.93
CA GLN A 413 27.47 -40.03 -26.82
C GLN A 413 27.48 -38.79 -25.93
N TYR A 414 28.66 -38.31 -25.55
CA TYR A 414 28.79 -37.08 -24.71
C TYR A 414 28.37 -35.83 -25.49
N ALA A 415 28.66 -35.73 -26.79
CA ALA A 415 28.24 -34.62 -27.63
C ALA A 415 26.71 -34.47 -27.67
N VAL A 416 25.97 -35.60 -27.80
CA VAL A 416 24.51 -35.61 -27.75
C VAL A 416 24.00 -35.20 -26.35
N GLN A 417 24.64 -35.63 -25.28
CA GLN A 417 24.26 -35.21 -23.92
C GLN A 417 24.45 -33.72 -23.72
N VAL A 418 25.58 -33.16 -24.16
CA VAL A 418 25.88 -31.73 -24.10
C VAL A 418 24.81 -30.92 -24.83
N GLN A 419 24.40 -31.36 -26.04
CA GLN A 419 23.32 -30.71 -26.79
C GLN A 419 21.99 -30.74 -25.99
N THR A 420 21.64 -31.87 -25.40
CA THR A 420 20.42 -32.03 -24.59
C THR A 420 20.42 -31.08 -23.37
N TYR A 421 21.54 -30.98 -22.68
CA TYR A 421 21.67 -30.06 -21.53
C TYR A 421 21.61 -28.59 -21.97
N ALA A 422 22.18 -28.24 -23.11
CA ALA A 422 22.07 -26.89 -23.67
C ALA A 422 20.61 -26.50 -23.99
N GLU A 423 19.82 -27.43 -24.57
CA GLU A 423 18.39 -27.23 -24.84
C GLU A 423 17.59 -27.05 -23.53
N GLN A 424 17.91 -27.80 -22.48
CA GLN A 424 17.28 -27.65 -21.15
C GLN A 424 17.59 -26.30 -20.52
N ALA A 425 18.85 -25.87 -20.55
CA ALA A 425 19.25 -24.56 -20.05
C ALA A 425 18.61 -23.40 -20.81
N GLU A 426 18.45 -23.52 -22.15
CA GLU A 426 17.70 -22.53 -22.96
C GLU A 426 16.24 -22.44 -22.53
N GLY A 427 15.60 -23.59 -22.27
CA GLY A 427 14.23 -23.67 -21.76
C GLY A 427 14.08 -22.94 -20.40
N GLY A 428 15.02 -23.15 -19.49
CA GLY A 428 15.08 -22.48 -18.18
C GLY A 428 15.23 -20.95 -18.31
N VAL A 429 16.16 -20.48 -19.15
CA VAL A 429 16.33 -19.04 -19.42
C VAL A 429 15.05 -18.43 -20.01
N ALA A 430 14.40 -19.08 -20.96
CA ALA A 430 13.18 -18.57 -21.58
C ALA A 430 12.04 -18.45 -20.55
N ALA A 431 11.87 -19.46 -19.68
CA ALA A 431 10.87 -19.44 -18.62
C ALA A 431 11.17 -18.33 -17.58
N ALA A 432 12.41 -18.16 -17.16
CA ALA A 432 12.84 -17.12 -16.26
C ALA A 432 12.60 -15.71 -16.84
N LEU A 433 12.94 -15.47 -18.10
CA LEU A 433 12.66 -14.20 -18.79
C LEU A 433 11.16 -13.90 -18.85
N GLN A 434 10.32 -14.88 -19.14
CA GLN A 434 8.86 -14.72 -19.19
C GLN A 434 8.29 -14.38 -17.81
N SER A 435 8.74 -15.04 -16.75
CA SER A 435 8.32 -14.78 -15.37
C SER A 435 8.76 -13.38 -14.93
N LEU A 436 9.98 -12.97 -15.27
CA LEU A 436 10.50 -11.65 -14.95
C LEU A 436 9.79 -10.53 -15.72
N GLU A 437 9.45 -10.74 -16.98
CA GLU A 437 8.65 -9.79 -17.77
C GLU A 437 7.26 -9.61 -17.15
N SER A 438 6.62 -10.70 -16.72
CA SER A 438 5.33 -10.67 -16.03
C SER A 438 5.42 -9.91 -14.69
N ALA A 439 6.49 -10.12 -13.91
CA ALA A 439 6.74 -9.39 -12.68
C ALA A 439 7.04 -7.91 -12.94
N GLY A 440 7.77 -7.59 -14.01
CA GLY A 440 8.05 -6.21 -14.43
C GLY A 440 6.79 -5.42 -14.80
N LEU A 441 5.87 -6.03 -15.55
CA LEU A 441 4.57 -5.43 -15.90
C LEU A 441 3.74 -5.16 -14.65
N ARG A 442 3.70 -6.09 -13.69
CA ARG A 442 3.00 -5.89 -12.40
C ARG A 442 3.62 -4.77 -11.57
N ALA A 443 4.94 -4.64 -11.56
CA ALA A 443 5.62 -3.55 -10.88
C ALA A 443 5.32 -2.18 -11.50
N GLU A 444 5.23 -2.07 -12.82
CA GLU A 444 4.84 -0.84 -13.51
C GLU A 444 3.39 -0.45 -13.20
N ASP A 445 2.46 -1.40 -13.19
CA ASP A 445 1.05 -1.20 -12.84
C ASP A 445 0.91 -0.75 -11.38
N LEU A 446 1.64 -1.37 -10.45
CA LEU A 446 1.67 -1.01 -9.04
C LEU A 446 2.27 0.38 -8.81
N ASN A 447 3.35 0.73 -9.50
CA ASN A 447 3.94 2.06 -9.44
C ASN A 447 2.96 3.13 -9.95
N ALA A 448 2.21 2.83 -11.03
CA ALA A 448 1.20 3.72 -11.60
C ALA A 448 -0.02 3.86 -10.67
N LEU A 449 -0.47 2.76 -10.07
CA LEU A 449 -1.59 2.73 -9.12
C LEU A 449 -1.24 3.53 -7.85
N ALA A 450 -0.08 3.26 -7.25
CA ALA A 450 0.39 3.94 -6.04
C ALA A 450 0.59 5.45 -6.27
N ALA A 451 1.20 5.85 -7.39
CA ALA A 451 1.41 7.25 -7.71
C ALA A 451 0.10 7.99 -8.06
N GLY A 452 -0.79 7.36 -8.83
CA GLY A 452 -2.01 8.00 -9.33
C GLY A 452 -3.12 8.12 -8.29
N GLN A 453 -3.33 7.10 -7.47
CA GLN A 453 -4.40 7.05 -6.46
C GLN A 453 -4.01 7.78 -5.18
N ALA A 454 -2.79 7.55 -4.69
CA ALA A 454 -2.31 8.24 -3.49
C ALA A 454 -2.14 9.74 -3.72
N GLN A 455 -1.74 10.17 -4.91
CA GLN A 455 -1.66 11.60 -5.23
C GLN A 455 -3.04 12.27 -5.21
N LYS A 456 -4.06 11.62 -5.77
CA LYS A 456 -5.44 12.13 -5.73
C LYS A 456 -6.01 12.17 -4.32
N ALA A 457 -5.76 11.14 -3.50
CA ALA A 457 -6.20 11.10 -2.12
C ALA A 457 -5.48 12.14 -1.26
N ILE A 458 -4.18 12.33 -1.46
CA ILE A 458 -3.38 13.37 -0.80
C ILE A 458 -3.88 14.77 -1.20
N GLU A 459 -4.13 15.04 -2.48
CA GLU A 459 -4.64 16.31 -2.96
C GLU A 459 -6.01 16.64 -2.36
N ARG A 460 -6.93 15.67 -2.28
CA ARG A 460 -8.25 15.84 -1.67
C ARG A 460 -8.16 16.03 -0.15
N ALA A 461 -7.36 15.23 0.54
CA ALA A 461 -7.14 15.37 1.98
C ALA A 461 -6.49 16.72 2.34
N LEU A 462 -5.57 17.22 1.52
CA LEU A 462 -4.93 18.52 1.69
C LEU A 462 -5.85 19.68 1.29
N ALA A 463 -6.81 19.49 0.38
CA ALA A 463 -7.82 20.48 0.02
C ALA A 463 -8.85 20.66 1.15
N ALA A 464 -9.19 19.58 1.84
CA ALA A 464 -10.10 19.59 2.99
C ALA A 464 -9.45 20.08 4.30
N ALA A 465 -8.11 20.07 4.39
CA ALA A 465 -7.39 20.60 5.54
C ALA A 465 -7.19 22.12 5.36
N ASP A 466 -7.60 22.89 6.36
CA ASP A 466 -7.42 24.37 6.40
C ASP A 466 -5.93 24.72 6.60
N LEU A 467 -5.11 24.39 5.60
CA LEU A 467 -3.67 24.64 5.57
C LEU A 467 -3.35 25.82 4.67
N GLU A 468 -2.42 26.67 5.08
CA GLU A 468 -1.87 27.70 4.19
C GLU A 468 -1.24 27.06 2.94
N GLU A 469 -1.37 27.70 1.78
CA GLU A 469 -0.92 27.20 0.46
C GLU A 469 0.54 26.69 0.47
N GLU A 470 1.42 27.34 1.24
CA GLU A 470 2.83 26.95 1.38
C GLU A 470 3.00 25.65 2.20
N GLN A 471 2.15 25.42 3.22
CA GLN A 471 2.15 24.20 4.02
C GLN A 471 1.57 23.02 3.25
N ARG A 472 0.49 23.26 2.48
CA ARG A 472 -0.15 22.30 1.58
C ARG A 472 0.84 21.80 0.53
N THR A 473 1.54 22.72 -0.14
CA THR A 473 2.54 22.39 -1.17
C THR A 473 3.70 21.58 -0.60
N LYS A 474 4.24 21.94 0.57
CA LYS A 474 5.35 21.21 1.21
C LYS A 474 4.94 19.82 1.66
N LEU A 475 3.72 19.66 2.18
CA LEU A 475 3.22 18.37 2.63
C LEU A 475 2.89 17.45 1.45
N SER A 476 2.29 17.98 0.38
CA SER A 476 2.05 17.26 -0.87
C SER A 476 3.35 16.76 -1.50
N GLN A 477 4.37 17.63 -1.54
CA GLN A 477 5.68 17.27 -2.09
C GLN A 477 6.37 16.19 -1.23
N ALA A 478 6.38 16.34 0.10
CA ALA A 478 7.02 15.39 1.02
C ALA A 478 6.34 14.01 0.98
N LEU A 479 5.02 13.96 0.88
CA LEU A 479 4.26 12.72 0.75
C LEU A 479 4.44 12.09 -0.64
N GLY A 480 4.49 12.90 -1.70
CA GLY A 480 4.79 12.44 -3.05
C GLY A 480 6.20 11.86 -3.19
N GLU A 481 7.22 12.52 -2.61
CA GLU A 481 8.61 12.02 -2.60
C GLU A 481 8.77 10.75 -1.75
N ALA A 482 8.08 10.65 -0.62
CA ALA A 482 8.09 9.45 0.22
C ALA A 482 7.46 8.24 -0.49
N LEU A 483 6.39 8.46 -1.24
CA LEU A 483 5.71 7.41 -2.00
C LEU A 483 6.53 6.96 -3.22
N ALA A 484 7.10 7.89 -3.97
CA ALA A 484 7.94 7.61 -5.13
C ALA A 484 9.23 6.85 -4.74
N GLY A 485 9.79 7.14 -3.56
CA GLY A 485 10.98 6.43 -3.05
C GLY A 485 10.70 5.04 -2.47
N ALA A 486 9.44 4.77 -2.09
CA ALA A 486 9.06 3.50 -1.47
C ALA A 486 8.65 2.40 -2.48
N VAL A 487 8.41 2.73 -3.76
CA VAL A 487 7.72 1.83 -4.71
C VAL A 487 8.44 1.70 -6.06
N ASP A 488 9.70 2.16 -6.22
CA ASP A 488 10.42 1.93 -7.48
C ASP A 488 11.02 0.53 -7.55
N LEU A 489 10.21 -0.42 -8.03
CA LEU A 489 10.56 -1.81 -8.32
C LEU A 489 11.08 -2.00 -9.75
N SER A 490 10.96 -1.00 -10.61
CA SER A 490 11.32 -1.10 -12.02
C SER A 490 12.83 -1.23 -12.24
N THR A 491 13.63 -0.55 -11.43
CA THR A 491 15.10 -0.54 -11.56
C THR A 491 15.75 -1.91 -11.24
N PRO A 492 15.44 -2.59 -10.11
CA PRO A 492 16.02 -3.91 -9.83
C PRO A 492 15.55 -4.98 -10.82
N ILE A 493 14.28 -4.97 -11.25
CA ILE A 493 13.75 -5.92 -12.23
C ILE A 493 14.42 -5.72 -13.60
N ALA A 494 14.63 -4.49 -14.04
CA ALA A 494 15.32 -4.20 -15.31
C ALA A 494 16.79 -4.67 -15.29
N ALA A 495 17.48 -4.54 -14.16
CA ALA A 495 18.85 -5.03 -14.02
C ALA A 495 18.92 -6.56 -14.15
N GLN A 496 17.98 -7.30 -13.58
CA GLN A 496 17.91 -8.75 -13.70
C GLN A 496 17.58 -9.19 -15.14
N GLN A 497 16.70 -8.46 -15.84
CA GLN A 497 16.39 -8.69 -17.25
C GLN A 497 17.63 -8.54 -18.13
N GLU A 498 18.47 -7.54 -17.86
CA GLU A 498 19.72 -7.33 -18.60
C GLU A 498 20.70 -8.50 -18.39
N THR A 499 20.86 -8.96 -17.16
CA THR A 499 21.75 -10.11 -16.81
C THR A 499 21.28 -11.42 -17.47
N LEU A 500 19.96 -11.69 -17.45
CA LEU A 500 19.39 -12.87 -18.15
C LEU A 500 19.54 -12.81 -19.68
N ASN A 501 19.40 -11.62 -20.26
CA ASN A 501 19.65 -11.46 -21.71
C ASN A 501 21.11 -11.71 -22.07
N GLU A 502 22.05 -11.31 -21.21
CA GLU A 502 23.48 -11.63 -21.38
C GLU A 502 23.74 -13.13 -21.25
N ALA A 503 23.10 -13.82 -20.28
CA ALA A 503 23.16 -15.26 -20.14
C ALA A 503 22.56 -16.00 -21.36
N ALA A 504 21.42 -15.56 -21.86
CA ALA A 504 20.81 -16.08 -23.08
C ALA A 504 21.71 -15.92 -24.31
N ALA A 505 22.42 -14.78 -24.43
CA ALA A 505 23.37 -14.56 -25.52
C ALA A 505 24.56 -15.51 -25.43
N LYS A 506 25.14 -15.72 -24.25
CA LYS A 506 26.22 -16.69 -24.03
C LYS A 506 25.77 -18.13 -24.33
N LEU A 507 24.58 -18.51 -23.90
CA LEU A 507 24.01 -19.83 -24.19
C LEU A 507 23.80 -20.02 -25.68
N SER A 508 23.36 -18.99 -26.42
CA SER A 508 23.26 -19.01 -27.88
C SER A 508 24.63 -19.14 -28.57
N GLU A 509 25.69 -18.55 -27.96
CA GLU A 509 27.07 -18.76 -28.44
C GLU A 509 27.50 -20.23 -28.26
N VAL A 510 27.17 -20.85 -27.11
CA VAL A 510 27.42 -22.28 -26.86
C VAL A 510 26.66 -23.17 -27.85
N GLN A 511 25.41 -22.86 -28.20
CA GLN A 511 24.65 -23.60 -29.19
C GLN A 511 25.18 -23.40 -30.61
N GLN A 512 25.76 -22.24 -30.93
CA GLN A 512 26.38 -21.94 -32.22
C GLN A 512 27.80 -22.50 -32.34
N LEU A 513 28.43 -22.92 -31.20
CA LEU A 513 29.61 -23.79 -31.30
C LEU A 513 29.19 -25.06 -32.03
N GLN A 514 29.34 -25.04 -33.36
CA GLN A 514 29.30 -26.27 -34.12
C GLN A 514 30.41 -27.13 -33.58
N LEU A 515 30.04 -28.10 -32.71
CA LEU A 515 30.92 -29.24 -32.47
C LEU A 515 31.36 -29.71 -33.84
N PRO A 516 32.66 -29.65 -34.22
CA PRO A 516 33.08 -30.04 -35.52
C PRO A 516 32.51 -31.45 -35.75
N ASP A 517 31.74 -31.61 -36.84
CA ASP A 517 31.38 -32.94 -37.26
C ASP A 517 32.68 -33.75 -37.28
N LEU A 518 32.67 -34.93 -36.63
CA LEU A 518 33.69 -35.90 -36.94
C LEU A 518 33.87 -35.87 -38.46
N PRO A 519 35.08 -35.61 -39.00
CA PRO A 519 35.26 -35.63 -40.45
C PRO A 519 34.51 -36.87 -40.95
N GLU A 520 33.68 -36.71 -42.01
CA GLU A 520 32.85 -37.78 -42.59
C GLU A 520 33.63 -39.07 -42.69
N GLY A 521 33.83 -39.74 -41.59
CA GLY A 521 34.77 -40.79 -41.38
C GLY A 521 34.22 -41.92 -40.54
N GLU A 522 32.88 -41.94 -40.25
CA GLU A 522 32.28 -43.22 -39.93
C GLU A 522 32.66 -44.26 -40.97
N ASP A 523 32.60 -43.88 -42.24
CA ASP A 523 33.07 -44.71 -43.35
C ASP A 523 34.58 -44.87 -43.40
N GLN A 524 35.37 -43.88 -42.93
CA GLN A 524 36.85 -44.00 -42.96
C GLN A 524 37.41 -44.84 -41.82
N GLY A 525 36.87 -44.72 -40.60
CA GLY A 525 37.24 -45.58 -39.46
C GLY A 525 36.85 -47.05 -39.73
N GLU A 526 35.60 -47.31 -40.15
CA GLU A 526 35.16 -48.64 -40.58
C GLU A 526 35.90 -49.11 -41.81
N THR A 527 36.21 -48.24 -42.78
CA THR A 527 36.97 -48.57 -43.98
C THR A 527 38.41 -48.91 -43.65
N ILE A 528 39.10 -48.17 -42.75
CA ILE A 528 40.46 -48.45 -42.31
C ILE A 528 40.49 -49.74 -41.49
N LEU A 529 39.50 -49.96 -40.57
CA LEU A 529 39.40 -51.18 -39.79
C LEU A 529 39.15 -52.40 -40.70
N ALA A 530 38.26 -52.29 -41.68
CA ALA A 530 37.98 -53.31 -42.68
C ALA A 530 39.16 -53.58 -43.60
N LEU A 531 39.95 -52.51 -43.92
CA LEU A 531 41.20 -52.63 -44.69
C LEU A 531 42.25 -53.31 -43.82
N ALA A 532 42.43 -52.98 -42.55
CA ALA A 532 43.36 -53.65 -41.66
C ALA A 532 43.02 -55.14 -41.49
N GLY A 533 41.72 -55.51 -41.29
CA GLY A 533 41.29 -56.90 -41.21
C GLY A 533 41.52 -57.67 -42.52
N ARG A 534 41.31 -57.03 -43.66
CA ARG A 534 41.65 -57.63 -44.95
C ARG A 534 43.14 -57.79 -45.16
N MET A 535 43.96 -56.87 -44.69
CA MET A 535 45.41 -56.93 -44.69
C MET A 535 45.89 -58.08 -43.86
N GLU A 536 45.35 -58.29 -42.63
CA GLU A 536 45.69 -59.41 -41.75
C GLU A 536 45.41 -60.76 -42.47
N GLN A 537 44.21 -60.85 -43.08
CA GLN A 537 43.83 -62.05 -43.87
C GLN A 537 44.74 -62.28 -45.06
N GLU A 538 45.09 -61.25 -45.79
CA GLU A 538 45.99 -61.31 -46.92
C GLU A 538 47.43 -61.68 -46.51
N VAL A 539 47.87 -61.12 -45.34
CA VAL A 539 49.20 -61.46 -44.74
C VAL A 539 49.22 -62.94 -44.28
N GLU A 540 48.11 -63.46 -43.71
CA GLU A 540 48.00 -64.87 -43.37
C GLU A 540 48.06 -65.74 -44.62
N THR A 541 47.40 -65.31 -45.68
CA THR A 541 47.47 -65.99 -47.02
C THR A 541 48.93 -65.91 -47.57
N LEU A 542 49.62 -64.80 -47.47
CA LEU A 542 51.03 -64.62 -47.84
C LEU A 542 51.96 -65.52 -47.02
N SER A 543 51.74 -65.66 -45.74
CA SER A 543 52.53 -66.53 -44.87
C SER A 543 52.31 -68.00 -45.32
N GLY A 544 51.08 -68.40 -45.64
CA GLY A 544 50.77 -69.69 -46.18
C GLY A 544 51.45 -69.97 -47.59
N PHE A 545 51.46 -68.97 -48.39
CA PHE A 545 52.15 -69.03 -49.68
C PHE A 545 53.67 -69.12 -49.52
N ALA A 546 54.27 -68.38 -48.57
CA ALA A 546 55.71 -68.42 -48.23
C ALA A 546 56.17 -69.82 -47.77
N GLN A 547 55.26 -70.60 -47.15
CA GLN A 547 55.51 -71.95 -46.73
C GLN A 547 55.47 -73.00 -47.91
N THR A 548 54.77 -72.68 -49.00
CA THR A 548 54.61 -73.55 -50.12
C THR A 548 55.58 -73.28 -51.33
N LEU A 549 56.43 -72.28 -51.17
CA LEU A 549 57.36 -71.77 -52.24
C LEU A 549 58.57 -72.66 -52.56
N GLY A 550 58.46 -74.00 -52.44
CA GLY A 550 59.55 -74.92 -52.77
C GLY A 550 59.73 -75.26 -54.25
N GLY A 551 59.06 -74.54 -55.25
CA GLY A 551 59.30 -74.99 -56.61
C GLY A 551 58.55 -74.38 -57.84
N MET A 552 57.99 -73.12 -57.76
CA MET A 552 57.27 -72.63 -58.94
C MET A 552 57.36 -71.11 -59.20
N SER A 553 57.86 -70.70 -60.39
CA SER A 553 57.95 -69.30 -60.87
C SER A 553 56.58 -68.54 -60.98
N GLU A 554 55.47 -69.26 -61.16
CA GLU A 554 54.09 -68.67 -61.18
C GLU A 554 53.61 -68.13 -59.81
N THR A 555 54.08 -68.73 -58.75
CA THR A 555 53.73 -68.36 -57.43
C THR A 555 54.37 -67.01 -57.03
N VAL A 556 55.59 -66.72 -57.48
CA VAL A 556 56.27 -65.44 -57.25
C VAL A 556 55.58 -64.29 -57.97
N ALA A 557 54.98 -64.50 -59.15
CA ALA A 557 54.20 -63.45 -59.83
C ALA A 557 52.89 -63.15 -59.10
N GLY A 558 52.23 -64.15 -58.49
CA GLY A 558 51.05 -63.98 -57.70
C GLY A 558 51.36 -63.17 -56.40
N LEU A 559 52.46 -63.54 -55.73
CA LEU A 559 52.97 -62.85 -54.55
C LEU A 559 53.25 -61.35 -54.81
N LYS A 560 53.84 -61.01 -55.93
CA LYS A 560 54.10 -59.63 -56.35
C LYS A 560 52.80 -58.81 -56.54
N THR A 561 51.78 -59.44 -57.10
CA THR A 561 50.49 -58.78 -57.29
C THR A 561 49.78 -58.51 -55.95
N THR A 562 49.80 -59.51 -55.08
CA THR A 562 49.22 -59.34 -53.69
C THR A 562 49.98 -58.33 -52.92
N LEU A 563 51.29 -58.27 -52.98
CA LEU A 563 52.13 -57.28 -52.34
C LEU A 563 51.87 -55.85 -52.86
N THR A 564 51.65 -55.68 -54.12
CA THR A 564 51.31 -54.37 -54.68
C THR A 564 49.98 -53.90 -54.17
N GLN A 565 49.00 -54.81 -54.04
CA GLN A 565 47.70 -54.49 -53.46
C GLN A 565 47.83 -54.10 -51.98
N LEU A 566 48.63 -54.84 -51.17
CA LEU A 566 48.90 -54.54 -49.77
C LEU A 566 49.62 -53.21 -49.63
N THR A 567 50.56 -52.86 -50.47
CA THR A 567 51.23 -51.55 -50.46
C THR A 567 50.26 -50.40 -50.71
N GLN A 568 49.30 -50.60 -51.65
CA GLN A 568 48.22 -49.63 -51.91
C GLN A 568 47.29 -49.50 -50.74
N LEU A 569 46.94 -50.61 -50.05
CA LEU A 569 46.12 -50.57 -48.82
C LEU A 569 46.85 -49.87 -47.71
N ALA A 570 48.14 -50.14 -47.49
CA ALA A 570 48.95 -49.46 -46.50
C ALA A 570 49.07 -47.95 -46.69
N ALA A 571 49.20 -47.51 -47.91
CA ALA A 571 49.18 -46.09 -48.28
C ALA A 571 47.84 -45.45 -47.92
N GLY A 572 46.72 -46.17 -48.23
CA GLY A 572 45.38 -45.70 -47.79
C GLY A 572 45.20 -45.60 -46.30
N VAL A 573 45.78 -46.55 -45.55
CA VAL A 573 45.76 -46.51 -44.06
C VAL A 573 46.57 -45.31 -43.55
N ASP A 574 47.76 -45.02 -44.13
CA ASP A 574 48.60 -43.88 -43.68
C ASP A 574 47.91 -42.51 -43.98
N GLU A 575 47.28 -42.38 -45.16
CA GLU A 575 46.50 -41.19 -45.49
C GLU A 575 45.31 -41.04 -44.55
N GLY A 576 44.58 -42.13 -44.24
CA GLY A 576 43.45 -42.16 -43.36
C GLY A 576 43.83 -41.80 -41.91
N THR A 577 44.91 -42.32 -41.38
CA THR A 577 45.44 -42.00 -40.04
C THR A 577 45.84 -40.55 -39.90
N THR A 578 46.40 -39.98 -40.94
CA THR A 578 46.79 -38.57 -41.01
C THR A 578 45.54 -37.66 -40.96
N ALA A 579 44.53 -37.97 -41.76
CA ALA A 579 43.25 -37.23 -41.79
C ALA A 579 42.52 -37.35 -40.45
N LEU A 580 42.49 -38.53 -39.85
CA LEU A 580 41.92 -38.77 -38.54
C LEU A 580 42.61 -37.97 -37.44
N SER A 581 43.97 -37.91 -37.46
CA SER A 581 44.77 -37.11 -36.53
C SER A 581 44.42 -35.63 -36.58
N GLN A 582 44.22 -35.08 -37.77
CA GLN A 582 43.85 -33.67 -37.95
C GLN A 582 42.42 -33.44 -37.45
N GLY A 583 41.51 -34.37 -37.72
CA GLY A 583 40.11 -34.30 -37.20
C GLY A 583 40.05 -34.33 -35.68
N VAL A 584 40.81 -35.21 -35.01
CA VAL A 584 40.87 -35.30 -33.56
C VAL A 584 41.43 -34.02 -32.93
N GLU A 585 42.43 -33.39 -33.55
CA GLU A 585 42.93 -32.09 -33.03
C GLU A 585 41.91 -30.97 -33.14
N LEU A 586 41.08 -30.90 -34.20
CA LEU A 586 40.01 -29.96 -34.33
C LEU A 586 38.88 -30.23 -33.29
N LEU A 587 38.54 -31.49 -33.02
CA LEU A 587 37.61 -31.89 -31.99
C LEU A 587 38.09 -31.46 -30.60
N ARG A 588 39.39 -31.67 -30.30
CA ARG A 588 39.97 -31.25 -29.04
C ARG A 588 39.84 -29.74 -28.83
N GLN A 589 40.18 -28.94 -29.86
CA GLN A 589 40.02 -27.48 -29.77
C GLN A 589 38.57 -27.04 -29.60
N GLY A 590 37.65 -27.73 -30.26
CA GLY A 590 36.20 -27.48 -30.11
C GLY A 590 35.70 -27.83 -28.69
N ALA A 591 36.12 -28.97 -28.14
CA ALA A 591 35.76 -29.40 -26.79
C ALA A 591 36.34 -28.48 -25.72
N ASP A 592 37.61 -28.08 -25.84
CA ASP A 592 38.22 -27.09 -24.94
C ASP A 592 37.49 -25.73 -24.95
N GLY A 593 37.09 -25.27 -26.16
CA GLY A 593 36.28 -24.03 -26.30
C GLY A 593 34.89 -24.12 -25.68
N LEU A 594 34.23 -25.29 -25.86
CA LEU A 594 32.96 -25.55 -25.21
C LEU A 594 33.06 -25.54 -23.70
N HIS A 595 34.01 -26.27 -23.12
CA HIS A 595 34.24 -26.30 -21.68
C HIS A 595 34.49 -24.90 -21.11
N GLN A 596 35.35 -24.09 -21.74
CA GLN A 596 35.58 -22.70 -21.31
C GLN A 596 34.31 -21.85 -21.37
N GLY A 597 33.44 -22.07 -22.37
CA GLY A 597 32.15 -21.38 -22.53
C GLY A 597 31.17 -21.77 -21.43
N THR A 598 31.10 -23.07 -21.09
CA THR A 598 30.22 -23.58 -20.04
C THR A 598 30.67 -23.21 -18.64
N ASP A 599 32.00 -23.14 -18.37
CA ASP A 599 32.54 -22.61 -17.12
C ASP A 599 32.09 -21.15 -16.89
N ALA A 600 32.18 -20.32 -17.94
CA ALA A 600 31.76 -18.92 -17.82
C ALA A 600 30.24 -18.78 -17.61
N LEU A 601 29.46 -19.75 -18.13
CA LEU A 601 28.02 -19.78 -17.93
C LEU A 601 27.65 -20.20 -16.49
N ASP A 602 28.36 -21.18 -15.95
CA ASP A 602 28.18 -21.68 -14.57
C ASP A 602 28.49 -20.56 -13.56
N GLU A 603 29.63 -19.85 -13.71
CA GLU A 603 29.97 -18.70 -12.91
C GLU A 603 28.90 -17.57 -12.99
N ALA A 604 28.39 -17.30 -14.19
CA ALA A 604 27.31 -16.32 -14.36
C ALA A 604 25.99 -16.77 -13.71
N GLY A 605 25.70 -18.07 -13.73
CA GLY A 605 24.54 -18.66 -13.05
C GLY A 605 24.56 -18.46 -11.55
N ASP A 606 25.70 -18.71 -10.91
CA ASP A 606 25.87 -18.52 -9.46
C ASP A 606 25.66 -17.05 -9.07
N VAL A 607 26.22 -16.09 -9.83
CA VAL A 607 26.02 -14.65 -9.60
C VAL A 607 24.53 -14.26 -9.74
N LEU A 608 23.85 -14.86 -10.69
CA LEU A 608 22.42 -14.60 -10.93
C LEU A 608 21.54 -15.13 -9.80
N CYS A 609 21.87 -16.31 -9.24
CA CYS A 609 21.17 -16.85 -8.06
C CYS A 609 21.35 -15.95 -6.82
N GLU A 610 22.56 -15.47 -6.54
CA GLU A 610 22.84 -14.55 -5.41
C GLU A 610 22.06 -13.23 -5.55
N ALA A 611 22.02 -12.70 -6.77
CA ALA A 611 21.26 -11.49 -7.06
C ALA A 611 19.74 -11.73 -6.93
N MET A 612 19.26 -12.93 -7.27
CA MET A 612 17.86 -13.33 -7.12
C MET A 612 17.45 -13.42 -5.67
N ASP A 613 18.25 -14.02 -4.80
CA ASP A 613 17.99 -14.05 -3.37
C ASP A 613 17.84 -12.64 -2.81
N THR A 614 18.75 -11.73 -3.21
CA THR A 614 18.67 -10.31 -2.82
C THR A 614 17.38 -9.64 -3.29
N LEU A 615 16.91 -9.95 -4.50
CA LEU A 615 15.65 -9.42 -5.06
C LEU A 615 14.45 -9.95 -4.27
N ILE A 616 14.41 -11.25 -3.97
CA ILE A 616 13.33 -11.87 -3.17
C ILE A 616 13.28 -11.22 -1.78
N GLU A 617 14.41 -11.05 -1.10
CA GLU A 617 14.48 -10.36 0.19
C GLU A 617 13.96 -8.91 0.09
N GLY A 618 14.33 -8.19 -0.96
CA GLY A 618 13.90 -6.81 -1.19
C GLY A 618 12.38 -6.71 -1.43
N VAL A 619 11.82 -7.58 -2.26
CA VAL A 619 10.37 -7.61 -2.53
C VAL A 619 9.59 -8.08 -1.31
N GLN A 620 10.11 -9.04 -0.53
CA GLN A 620 9.50 -9.45 0.74
C GLN A 620 9.46 -8.27 1.71
N ALA A 621 10.57 -7.54 1.88
CA ALA A 621 10.61 -6.37 2.76
C ALA A 621 9.65 -5.27 2.31
N LEU A 622 9.47 -5.09 0.99
CA LEU A 622 8.47 -4.17 0.44
C LEU A 622 7.05 -4.64 0.77
N SER A 623 6.72 -5.90 0.54
CA SER A 623 5.39 -6.47 0.84
C SER A 623 5.05 -6.31 2.33
N ASP A 624 6.00 -6.60 3.22
CA ASP A 624 5.83 -6.42 4.66
C ASP A 624 5.69 -4.94 5.04
N GLY A 625 6.44 -4.06 4.38
CA GLY A 625 6.36 -2.60 4.57
C GLY A 625 5.01 -2.02 4.11
N VAL A 626 4.50 -2.43 2.96
CA VAL A 626 3.18 -2.03 2.42
C VAL A 626 2.06 -2.55 3.33
N LYS A 627 2.17 -3.78 3.82
CA LYS A 627 1.19 -4.34 4.75
C LYS A 627 1.17 -3.58 6.08
N THR A 628 2.33 -3.24 6.62
CA THR A 628 2.45 -2.40 7.83
C THR A 628 1.88 -0.99 7.58
N PHE A 629 2.12 -0.42 6.40
CA PHE A 629 1.55 0.87 6.02
C PHE A 629 0.02 0.81 5.94
N ASP A 630 -0.56 -0.26 5.39
CA ASP A 630 -2.01 -0.46 5.38
C ASP A 630 -2.57 -0.63 6.80
N GLU A 631 -2.05 -1.59 7.57
CA GLU A 631 -2.57 -1.96 8.89
C GLU A 631 -2.40 -0.83 9.92
N ASP A 632 -1.21 -0.26 10.06
CA ASP A 632 -0.86 0.73 11.08
C ASP A 632 -1.08 2.19 10.61
N GLY A 633 -1.11 2.41 9.30
CA GLY A 633 -1.27 3.72 8.69
C GLY A 633 -2.69 3.97 8.19
N ILE A 634 -3.06 3.32 7.10
CA ILE A 634 -4.30 3.63 6.37
C ILE A 634 -5.54 3.17 7.12
N GLN A 635 -5.53 1.96 7.68
CA GLN A 635 -6.69 1.46 8.44
C GLN A 635 -6.93 2.28 9.72
N GLU A 636 -5.87 2.72 10.40
CA GLU A 636 -6.03 3.62 11.55
C GLU A 636 -6.55 5.01 11.14
N LEU A 637 -6.08 5.57 10.02
CA LEU A 637 -6.62 6.81 9.47
C LEU A 637 -8.07 6.68 9.02
N THR A 638 -8.43 5.57 8.38
CA THR A 638 -9.81 5.31 7.92
C THR A 638 -10.75 5.12 9.09
N LYS A 639 -10.34 4.46 10.17
CA LYS A 639 -11.14 4.38 11.41
C LYS A 639 -11.36 5.76 12.03
N LEU A 640 -10.34 6.62 12.02
CA LEU A 640 -10.42 7.97 12.58
C LEU A 640 -11.27 8.92 11.73
N ALA A 641 -11.27 8.81 10.42
CA ALA A 641 -11.87 9.76 9.49
C ALA A 641 -13.00 9.18 8.62
N GLY A 642 -13.17 7.86 8.59
CA GLY A 642 -14.17 7.20 7.76
C GLY A 642 -15.55 7.09 8.45
N GLU A 643 -15.83 5.96 9.10
CA GLU A 643 -17.14 5.66 9.69
C GLU A 643 -17.49 6.60 10.84
N ASP A 644 -16.51 6.92 11.71
CA ASP A 644 -16.72 7.81 12.85
C ASP A 644 -17.05 9.23 12.37
N LEU A 645 -16.33 9.76 11.39
CA LEU A 645 -16.62 11.08 10.83
C LEU A 645 -17.99 11.15 10.16
N ARG A 646 -18.34 10.15 9.37
CA ARG A 646 -19.67 10.07 8.75
C ARG A 646 -20.79 10.03 9.78
N GLU A 647 -20.62 9.31 10.88
CA GLU A 647 -21.63 9.24 11.92
C GLU A 647 -21.76 10.58 12.64
N VAL A 648 -20.64 11.29 12.90
CA VAL A 648 -20.66 12.66 13.44
C VAL A 648 -21.41 13.60 12.47
N ILE A 649 -21.10 13.57 11.17
CA ILE A 649 -21.77 14.40 10.15
C ILE A 649 -23.28 14.13 10.14
N ARG A 650 -23.70 12.86 10.14
CA ARG A 650 -25.13 12.50 10.17
C ARG A 650 -25.81 13.00 11.44
N ARG A 651 -25.14 12.99 12.60
CA ARG A 651 -25.66 13.54 13.84
C ARG A 651 -25.76 15.05 13.80
N VAL A 652 -24.75 15.73 13.26
CA VAL A 652 -24.77 17.18 13.03
C VAL A 652 -25.95 17.55 12.10
N LYS A 653 -26.14 16.83 11.00
CA LYS A 653 -27.31 17.03 10.10
C LYS A 653 -28.63 16.83 10.84
N ALA A 654 -28.72 15.82 11.71
CA ALA A 654 -29.93 15.56 12.50
C ALA A 654 -30.17 16.68 13.53
N VAL A 655 -29.13 17.17 14.19
CA VAL A 655 -29.20 18.29 15.14
C VAL A 655 -29.57 19.59 14.42
N LYS A 656 -29.01 19.86 13.22
CA LYS A 656 -29.43 21.00 12.37
C LYS A 656 -30.92 20.96 12.05
N GLN A 657 -31.44 19.80 11.62
CA GLN A 657 -32.88 19.63 11.36
C GLN A 657 -33.74 19.88 12.60
N ALA A 658 -33.25 19.45 13.78
CA ALA A 658 -33.94 19.71 15.04
C ALA A 658 -33.94 21.20 15.40
N ASP A 659 -32.83 21.90 15.15
CA ASP A 659 -32.67 23.33 15.33
C ASP A 659 -33.62 24.14 14.43
N GLU A 660 -33.68 23.79 13.15
CA GLU A 660 -34.58 24.41 12.18
C GLU A 660 -36.05 24.16 12.51
N ALA A 661 -36.38 22.98 13.04
CA ALA A 661 -37.76 22.59 13.37
C ALA A 661 -38.29 23.30 14.61
N TYR A 662 -37.42 23.75 15.53
CA TYR A 662 -37.84 24.41 16.77
C TYR A 662 -37.88 25.94 16.62
N ALA A 663 -38.96 26.49 16.19
CA ALA A 663 -39.11 27.88 15.80
C ALA A 663 -40.00 28.74 16.74
N ASN A 664 -40.68 28.14 17.73
CA ASN A 664 -41.59 28.85 18.64
C ASN A 664 -41.89 28.08 19.93
N PHE A 665 -42.50 28.74 20.89
CA PHE A 665 -42.95 28.15 22.16
C PHE A 665 -44.44 28.31 22.37
N GLY A 666 -45.03 29.43 21.93
CA GLY A 666 -46.42 29.77 22.14
C GLY A 666 -47.36 29.37 21.05
N GLY A 667 -46.91 28.72 19.97
CA GLY A 667 -47.63 28.35 18.77
C GLY A 667 -47.21 29.14 17.56
N LEU A 668 -47.34 28.54 16.35
CA LEU A 668 -46.95 29.12 15.07
C LEU A 668 -48.02 28.77 14.03
N ALA A 669 -48.45 29.70 13.21
CA ALA A 669 -49.37 29.43 12.12
C ALA A 669 -48.66 28.71 10.94
N GLU A 670 -49.41 27.97 10.14
CA GLU A 670 -48.85 27.22 9.00
C GLU A 670 -48.26 28.19 7.97
N GLY A 671 -47.01 27.98 7.62
CA GLY A 671 -46.24 28.79 6.66
C GLY A 671 -45.56 30.01 7.24
N GLN A 672 -45.69 30.29 8.54
CA GLN A 672 -44.93 31.36 9.22
C GLN A 672 -43.55 30.87 9.64
N THR A 673 -42.57 31.75 9.56
CA THR A 673 -41.23 31.58 10.13
C THR A 673 -41.22 32.13 11.57
N GLY A 674 -40.46 31.50 12.47
CA GLY A 674 -40.41 31.89 13.88
C GLY A 674 -39.01 31.85 14.49
N SER A 675 -38.87 32.62 15.57
CA SER A 675 -37.72 32.51 16.47
C SER A 675 -38.13 32.67 17.93
N VAL A 676 -37.46 31.99 18.84
CA VAL A 676 -37.75 32.02 20.25
C VAL A 676 -36.50 32.05 21.09
N LYS A 677 -36.56 32.87 22.17
CA LYS A 677 -35.51 32.88 23.20
C LYS A 677 -36.19 32.84 24.57
N PHE A 678 -35.52 32.23 25.52
CA PHE A 678 -35.97 32.12 26.92
C PHE A 678 -35.06 32.92 27.79
N ILE A 679 -35.67 33.64 28.76
CA ILE A 679 -34.95 34.37 29.79
C ILE A 679 -35.46 33.88 31.15
N ILE A 680 -34.61 33.13 31.86
CA ILE A 680 -34.91 32.59 33.19
C ILE A 680 -34.27 33.49 34.23
N GLU A 681 -35.08 34.15 35.04
CA GLU A 681 -34.64 35.04 36.08
C GLU A 681 -35.05 34.49 37.43
N THR A 682 -34.07 34.37 38.36
CA THR A 682 -34.37 33.90 39.71
C THR A 682 -34.72 35.07 40.64
N ASP A 683 -35.45 34.75 41.69
CA ASP A 683 -35.65 35.71 42.79
C ASP A 683 -34.34 35.94 43.58
N GLU A 684 -34.30 37.05 44.28
CA GLU A 684 -33.21 37.44 45.19
C GLU A 684 -33.09 36.47 46.35
N ILE A 685 -31.84 36.28 46.85
CA ILE A 685 -31.53 35.61 48.11
C ILE A 685 -30.96 36.65 49.06
N LYS A 686 -31.71 36.95 50.09
CA LYS A 686 -31.32 37.91 51.14
C LYS A 686 -31.88 37.50 52.52
N GLN A 687 -31.27 38.01 53.58
CA GLN A 687 -31.77 37.79 54.95
C GLN A 687 -33.20 38.29 55.16
#